data_b90b707f7d2be71efa2bcd297a080232
#
_entry.id   b90b707f7d2be71efa2bcd297a080232
#
_cell.length_a   1.000
_cell.length_b   1.000
_cell.length_c   1.000
_cell.angle_alpha   90.00
_cell.angle_beta   90.00
_cell.angle_gamma   90.00
#
_symmetry.space_group_name_H-M   'P 1'
#
loop_
_entity.id
_entity.type
_entity.pdbx_description
1 polymer ?
#
loop_
_entity_poly.entity_id
_entity_poly.type
_entity_poly.pdbx_seq_one_letter_code
_entity_poly.pdbx_strand_id
1 'polypeptide(L)'
;MMNIKDIAKLAGVSASTVSKIINNKDQTISKETRERVLKIVRDYNYTPYSANLVTNSTTKTFVLLLNSHETFEAWVTSFIDKAQENGYNCLILNSHGSLEQELKNITSPTLKQASGIIWDPINENSKQYAKFIEELTIPYYFVNHSTNELPSLAGLYEEASYVLTQELLQNNHKKISYFVTNPKYKEAIIAGYKKALFDVNLPFSKENILTTIPTDFSNQLITDGITGILTDDYTQAVFLEQLLKQSGLRTPDNYSLLAIKRKIDRSFLPDHISSVLLDTETFGSQLALSLLNKRKEKTALINEAEKLVLDHKNTLGMSSVNPHSKMIVVGSLNVDNYLYSTNLPHNGKTNFLSSYAKFPGGKGLNQAVGLTKLGHQATLIGCLGSDTDANYLYKELEKYHVTTDGITRIQDTETGQAYIYVETSGDSMISILPGANTALTPKKIAQQKHLFMDASFCLIQTEIPLSAVKKACEIAQHSGVPIILKPAAIHHIPVNILEKVDFFIPNEDELLELQPDTGTLEEKAAYFLEMGVKNVIVTLGKKGVLLKTHQVCHYFPATENIAVDSTGASDSFISALASYLSKGYPTEAAIQIAIQAAGFSVSKEGVIDSLVDHVTLENYLIKKEPALFAHRNTCVD
;
A
#
# COMPACT_ATOMS: atom_id res chain seq x y z
N MET A 1 39.40 44.34 -30.44
CA MET A 1 38.38 45.18 -29.78
C MET A 1 38.73 46.62 -30.04
N MET A 2 37.78 47.40 -30.54
CA MET A 2 37.99 48.84 -30.72
C MET A 2 38.16 49.52 -29.35
N ASN A 3 39.13 50.40 -29.26
CA ASN A 3 39.38 51.19 -28.05
C ASN A 3 38.97 52.68 -28.24
N ILE A 4 38.97 53.46 -27.17
CA ILE A 4 38.52 54.88 -27.20
C ILE A 4 39.36 55.70 -28.19
N LYS A 5 40.60 55.35 -28.41
CA LYS A 5 41.49 56.04 -29.37
C LYS A 5 41.07 55.78 -30.82
N ASP A 6 40.59 54.55 -31.09
CA ASP A 6 40.08 54.18 -32.40
C ASP A 6 38.77 54.89 -32.73
N ILE A 7 37.85 55.04 -31.78
CA ILE A 7 36.63 55.84 -31.91
C ILE A 7 36.98 57.33 -32.12
N ALA A 8 37.91 57.84 -31.35
CA ALA A 8 38.39 59.22 -31.47
C ALA A 8 38.95 59.51 -32.86
N LYS A 9 39.77 58.62 -33.41
CA LYS A 9 40.35 58.72 -34.76
C LYS A 9 39.27 58.69 -35.85
N LEU A 10 38.30 57.80 -35.75
CA LEU A 10 37.18 57.73 -36.70
C LEU A 10 36.24 58.95 -36.62
N ALA A 11 36.07 59.53 -35.45
CA ALA A 11 35.23 60.69 -35.23
C ALA A 11 35.97 62.02 -35.52
N GLY A 12 37.30 62.01 -35.75
CA GLY A 12 38.11 63.14 -35.97
C GLY A 12 38.19 64.10 -34.75
N VAL A 13 38.20 63.51 -33.52
CA VAL A 13 38.22 64.22 -32.24
C VAL A 13 39.25 63.67 -31.28
N SER A 14 39.54 64.32 -30.18
CA SER A 14 40.41 63.74 -29.15
C SER A 14 39.71 62.61 -28.35
N ALA A 15 40.48 61.71 -27.80
CA ALA A 15 39.95 60.64 -26.91
C ALA A 15 39.24 61.24 -25.66
N SER A 16 39.70 62.41 -25.21
CA SER A 16 39.04 63.17 -24.12
C SER A 16 37.66 63.66 -24.53
N THR A 17 37.48 64.12 -25.79
CA THR A 17 36.22 64.57 -26.36
C THR A 17 35.22 63.41 -26.43
N VAL A 18 35.68 62.26 -26.91
CA VAL A 18 34.87 61.02 -26.93
C VAL A 18 34.44 60.59 -25.51
N SER A 19 35.38 60.62 -24.56
CA SER A 19 35.10 60.37 -23.16
C SER A 19 34.06 61.30 -22.53
N LYS A 20 34.15 62.58 -22.82
CA LYS A 20 33.18 63.61 -22.34
C LYS A 20 31.78 63.37 -22.91
N ILE A 21 31.67 63.06 -24.19
CA ILE A 21 30.38 62.73 -24.84
C ILE A 21 29.74 61.50 -24.29
N ILE A 22 30.50 60.41 -24.14
CA ILE A 22 29.97 59.15 -23.61
C ILE A 22 29.55 59.31 -22.16
N ASN A 23 30.23 60.12 -21.36
CA ASN A 23 29.90 60.32 -19.94
C ASN A 23 28.93 61.50 -19.70
N ASN A 24 28.26 62.05 -20.77
CA ASN A 24 27.31 63.14 -20.69
C ASN A 24 27.92 64.44 -20.04
N LYS A 25 29.23 64.63 -20.18
CA LYS A 25 29.95 65.83 -19.69
C LYS A 25 30.33 66.75 -20.86
N ASP A 26 29.47 66.89 -21.83
CA ASP A 26 29.73 67.49 -23.15
C ASP A 26 29.11 68.87 -23.36
N GLN A 27 28.80 69.65 -22.28
CA GLN A 27 28.14 70.93 -22.33
C GLN A 27 28.85 71.98 -23.20
N THR A 28 30.13 71.78 -23.49
CA THR A 28 30.95 72.69 -24.31
C THR A 28 31.22 72.18 -25.72
N ILE A 29 30.62 71.05 -26.11
CA ILE A 29 30.86 70.37 -27.39
C ILE A 29 29.67 70.63 -28.33
N SER A 30 29.97 70.96 -29.61
CA SER A 30 28.92 71.19 -30.59
C SER A 30 28.00 70.00 -30.80
N LYS A 31 26.72 70.25 -31.05
CA LYS A 31 25.70 69.19 -31.26
C LYS A 31 26.09 68.26 -32.42
N GLU A 32 26.65 68.80 -33.48
CA GLU A 32 27.10 68.05 -34.64
C GLU A 32 28.24 67.06 -34.31
N THR A 33 29.20 67.51 -33.51
CA THR A 33 30.31 66.68 -33.06
C THR A 33 29.80 65.55 -32.14
N ARG A 34 28.84 65.87 -31.28
CA ARG A 34 28.21 64.88 -30.38
C ARG A 34 27.48 63.82 -31.18
N GLU A 35 26.64 64.16 -32.13
CA GLU A 35 25.89 63.23 -32.96
C GLU A 35 26.82 62.34 -33.78
N ARG A 36 27.88 62.89 -34.36
CA ARG A 36 28.89 62.14 -35.11
C ARG A 36 29.59 61.04 -34.23
N VAL A 37 30.02 61.43 -33.02
CA VAL A 37 30.66 60.48 -32.09
C VAL A 37 29.69 59.40 -31.63
N LEU A 38 28.46 59.80 -31.28
CA LEU A 38 27.44 58.85 -30.82
C LEU A 38 27.01 57.86 -31.95
N LYS A 39 27.03 58.33 -33.21
CA LYS A 39 26.78 57.45 -34.37
C LYS A 39 27.88 56.40 -34.50
N ILE A 40 29.15 56.79 -34.45
CA ILE A 40 30.31 55.89 -34.55
C ILE A 40 30.32 54.90 -33.37
N VAL A 41 30.02 55.38 -32.17
CA VAL A 41 29.89 54.51 -30.97
C VAL A 41 28.83 53.42 -31.18
N ARG A 42 27.68 53.76 -31.80
CA ARG A 42 26.60 52.82 -32.12
C ARG A 42 26.99 51.89 -33.28
N ASP A 43 27.53 52.41 -34.37
CA ASP A 43 27.86 51.64 -35.57
C ASP A 43 28.91 50.56 -35.29
N TYR A 44 29.85 50.85 -34.36
CA TYR A 44 30.94 49.95 -33.97
C TYR A 44 30.70 49.23 -32.62
N ASN A 45 29.50 49.38 -32.03
CA ASN A 45 29.09 48.77 -30.74
C ASN A 45 30.15 48.97 -29.64
N TYR A 46 30.73 50.19 -29.56
CA TYR A 46 31.80 50.49 -28.62
C TYR A 46 31.24 50.75 -27.22
N THR A 47 31.66 49.96 -26.24
CA THR A 47 31.38 50.15 -24.80
C THR A 47 32.68 50.55 -24.09
N PRO A 48 32.71 51.70 -23.40
CA PRO A 48 33.90 52.15 -22.67
C PRO A 48 34.27 51.20 -21.56
N TYR A 49 35.57 50.89 -21.42
CA TYR A 49 36.07 50.04 -20.33
C TYR A 49 35.79 50.62 -18.93
N SER A 50 35.58 51.94 -18.84
CA SER A 50 35.21 52.66 -17.61
C SER A 50 33.71 52.70 -17.31
N ALA A 51 32.86 52.27 -18.23
CA ALA A 51 31.43 52.12 -17.94
C ALA A 51 31.14 50.94 -16.98
N ASN A 52 32.12 50.08 -16.74
CA ASN A 52 32.09 49.00 -15.78
C ASN A 52 32.63 49.41 -14.38
N LEU A 53 33.05 50.63 -14.18
CA LEU A 53 33.53 51.12 -12.90
C LEU A 53 32.83 52.44 -12.56
N VAL A 54 31.95 52.35 -11.56
CA VAL A 54 31.26 53.47 -10.89
C VAL A 54 29.91 53.86 -11.50
N THR A 55 28.92 53.10 -11.20
CA THR A 55 27.67 53.67 -10.65
C THR A 55 27.29 52.78 -9.47
N ASN A 56 26.94 53.39 -8.34
CA ASN A 56 26.18 52.80 -7.23
C ASN A 56 24.75 52.37 -7.65
N SER A 57 24.56 51.94 -8.89
CA SER A 57 23.36 51.28 -9.36
C SER A 57 23.63 49.77 -9.25
N THR A 58 23.16 49.17 -8.19
CA THR A 58 23.02 47.70 -8.12
C THR A 58 22.43 47.22 -9.44
N THR A 59 23.11 46.32 -10.11
CA THR A 59 22.54 45.64 -11.29
C THR A 59 21.26 44.98 -10.85
N LYS A 60 20.17 45.12 -11.62
CA LYS A 60 18.92 44.36 -11.33
C LYS A 60 19.15 42.88 -11.65
N THR A 61 20.02 42.22 -10.87
CA THR A 61 20.42 40.83 -11.09
C THR A 61 20.42 40.08 -9.77
N PHE A 62 19.65 39.02 -9.70
CA PHE A 62 19.74 38.02 -8.64
C PHE A 62 20.75 36.95 -9.02
N VAL A 63 21.50 36.45 -8.03
CA VAL A 63 22.45 35.36 -8.21
C VAL A 63 21.94 34.13 -7.49
N LEU A 64 21.84 33.01 -8.23
CA LEU A 64 21.51 31.70 -7.70
C LEU A 64 22.79 30.88 -7.62
N LEU A 65 23.23 30.57 -6.42
CA LEU A 65 24.32 29.63 -6.13
C LEU A 65 23.70 28.24 -5.97
N LEU A 66 23.80 27.40 -6.98
CA LEU A 66 23.12 26.11 -7.02
C LEU A 66 24.08 24.94 -6.88
N ASN A 67 23.57 23.85 -6.34
CA ASN A 67 24.24 22.56 -6.26
C ASN A 67 23.43 21.52 -7.06
N SER A 68 23.36 21.66 -8.36
CA SER A 68 22.60 20.77 -9.25
C SER A 68 23.55 20.00 -10.15
N HIS A 69 23.29 18.68 -10.34
CA HIS A 69 24.12 17.83 -11.18
C HIS A 69 23.63 17.78 -12.64
N GLU A 70 22.34 17.70 -12.89
CA GLU A 70 21.80 17.45 -14.24
C GLU A 70 20.68 18.40 -14.64
N THR A 71 19.68 18.60 -13.79
CA THR A 71 18.49 19.42 -14.08
C THR A 71 18.17 20.39 -12.95
N PHE A 72 17.61 21.54 -13.30
CA PHE A 72 17.12 22.47 -12.28
C PHE A 72 15.78 21.98 -11.73
N GLU A 73 15.63 22.10 -10.41
CA GLU A 73 14.35 21.86 -9.76
C GLU A 73 13.32 22.93 -10.19
N ALA A 74 12.02 22.60 -10.17
CA ALA A 74 10.95 23.47 -10.63
C ALA A 74 10.92 24.84 -9.93
N TRP A 75 11.35 24.93 -8.66
CA TRP A 75 11.46 26.18 -7.93
C TRP A 75 12.45 27.18 -8.57
N VAL A 76 13.49 26.67 -9.22
CA VAL A 76 14.48 27.54 -9.91
C VAL A 76 13.84 28.26 -11.08
N THR A 77 13.10 27.53 -11.91
CA THR A 77 12.39 28.09 -13.06
C THR A 77 11.38 29.14 -12.60
N SER A 78 10.56 28.78 -11.61
CA SER A 78 9.54 29.68 -11.06
C SER A 78 10.13 30.92 -10.39
N PHE A 79 11.29 30.78 -9.72
CA PHE A 79 12.04 31.91 -9.21
C PHE A 79 12.49 32.85 -10.34
N ILE A 80 13.06 32.30 -11.42
CA ILE A 80 13.55 33.07 -12.57
C ILE A 80 12.40 33.82 -13.22
N ASP A 81 11.29 33.15 -13.50
CA ASP A 81 10.11 33.77 -14.12
C ASP A 81 9.61 34.93 -13.26
N LYS A 82 9.48 34.73 -11.95
CA LYS A 82 9.00 35.73 -11.02
C LYS A 82 9.98 36.94 -10.89
N ALA A 83 11.27 36.68 -10.93
CA ALA A 83 12.29 37.73 -10.96
C ALA A 83 12.21 38.56 -12.25
N GLN A 84 12.07 37.91 -13.41
CA GLN A 84 11.95 38.55 -14.72
C GLN A 84 10.68 39.39 -14.86
N GLU A 85 9.54 38.90 -14.37
CA GLU A 85 8.29 39.67 -14.29
C GLU A 85 8.48 41.01 -13.55
N ASN A 86 9.40 41.04 -12.59
CA ASN A 86 9.74 42.25 -11.82
C ASN A 86 10.96 43.03 -12.38
N GLY A 87 11.42 42.68 -13.57
CA GLY A 87 12.49 43.36 -14.28
C GLY A 87 13.89 43.08 -13.75
N TYR A 88 14.11 41.87 -13.15
CA TYR A 88 15.41 41.40 -12.69
C TYR A 88 15.92 40.27 -13.57
N ASN A 89 17.22 40.29 -13.87
CA ASN A 89 17.91 39.17 -14.48
C ASN A 89 18.34 38.17 -13.43
N CYS A 90 18.53 36.91 -13.82
CA CYS A 90 19.06 35.86 -12.96
C CYS A 90 20.39 35.36 -13.51
N LEU A 91 21.39 35.27 -12.65
CA LEU A 91 22.68 34.65 -12.94
C LEU A 91 22.78 33.37 -12.11
N ILE A 92 23.00 32.25 -12.78
CA ILE A 92 23.18 30.95 -12.14
C ILE A 92 24.66 30.59 -12.08
N LEU A 93 25.17 30.33 -10.88
CA LEU A 93 26.49 29.78 -10.62
C LEU A 93 26.34 28.40 -10.01
N ASN A 94 26.61 27.37 -10.80
CA ASN A 94 26.44 25.99 -10.39
C ASN A 94 27.76 25.41 -9.85
N SER A 95 27.67 24.73 -8.70
CA SER A 95 28.82 24.11 -8.04
C SER A 95 29.01 22.64 -8.46
N HIS A 96 28.04 22.01 -9.09
CA HIS A 96 28.05 20.61 -9.54
C HIS A 96 28.57 19.63 -8.47
N GLY A 97 28.20 19.84 -7.21
CA GLY A 97 28.63 19.00 -6.08
C GLY A 97 30.07 19.21 -5.60
N SER A 98 30.81 20.16 -6.19
CA SER A 98 32.21 20.46 -5.82
C SER A 98 32.29 21.61 -4.81
N LEU A 99 32.78 21.32 -3.59
CA LEU A 99 33.03 22.35 -2.56
C LEU A 99 34.04 23.41 -3.02
N GLU A 100 35.05 23.03 -3.82
CA GLU A 100 36.02 23.96 -4.38
C GLU A 100 35.33 24.94 -5.35
N GLN A 101 34.45 24.43 -6.22
CA GLN A 101 33.70 25.28 -7.14
C GLN A 101 32.70 26.15 -6.40
N GLU A 102 32.03 25.63 -5.37
CA GLU A 102 31.15 26.42 -4.51
C GLU A 102 31.89 27.61 -3.88
N LEU A 103 33.08 27.37 -3.32
CA LEU A 103 33.90 28.44 -2.74
C LEU A 103 34.31 29.47 -3.80
N LYS A 104 34.70 29.04 -5.01
CA LYS A 104 34.98 29.94 -6.14
C LYS A 104 33.76 30.77 -6.50
N ASN A 105 32.59 30.18 -6.53
CA ASN A 105 31.34 30.87 -6.82
C ASN A 105 31.02 31.94 -5.73
N ILE A 106 31.13 31.58 -4.45
CA ILE A 106 30.84 32.46 -3.31
C ILE A 106 31.84 33.63 -3.25
N THR A 107 33.09 33.42 -3.59
CA THR A 107 34.13 34.46 -3.59
C THR A 107 34.20 35.24 -4.90
N SER A 108 33.33 34.97 -5.86
CA SER A 108 33.30 35.63 -7.14
C SER A 108 33.02 37.13 -7.01
N PRO A 109 33.79 38.00 -7.70
CA PRO A 109 33.52 39.44 -7.74
C PRO A 109 32.09 39.79 -8.24
N THR A 110 31.47 38.90 -8.97
CA THR A 110 30.12 39.04 -9.53
C THR A 110 29.06 39.18 -8.41
N LEU A 111 29.26 38.54 -7.28
CA LEU A 111 28.33 38.64 -6.13
C LEU A 111 28.26 40.07 -5.59
N LYS A 112 29.34 40.86 -5.64
CA LYS A 112 29.39 42.23 -5.17
C LYS A 112 28.42 43.17 -5.91
N GLN A 113 27.96 42.75 -7.09
CA GLN A 113 27.03 43.53 -7.92
C GLN A 113 25.62 42.95 -7.90
N ALA A 114 25.39 41.85 -7.17
CA ALA A 114 24.07 41.23 -7.07
C ALA A 114 23.07 42.11 -6.30
N SER A 115 21.82 42.02 -6.68
CA SER A 115 20.69 42.62 -5.96
C SER A 115 20.14 41.72 -4.84
N GLY A 116 20.46 40.47 -4.89
CA GLY A 116 20.09 39.45 -3.92
C GLY A 116 20.69 38.10 -4.31
N ILE A 117 20.84 37.21 -3.35
CA ILE A 117 21.50 35.93 -3.52
C ILE A 117 20.57 34.82 -2.97
N ILE A 118 20.38 33.80 -3.76
CA ILE A 118 19.78 32.51 -3.31
C ILE A 118 20.90 31.48 -3.29
N TRP A 119 21.07 30.80 -2.18
CA TRP A 119 22.12 29.80 -2.03
C TRP A 119 21.55 28.44 -1.63
N ASP A 120 21.83 27.45 -2.46
CA ASP A 120 21.60 26.01 -2.23
C ASP A 120 22.95 25.35 -1.91
N PRO A 121 23.33 25.22 -0.62
CA PRO A 121 24.64 24.72 -0.23
C PRO A 121 24.78 23.23 -0.49
N ILE A 122 26.00 22.77 -0.79
CA ILE A 122 26.30 21.36 -1.05
C ILE A 122 26.01 20.48 0.17
N ASN A 123 26.44 20.96 1.35
CA ASN A 123 26.23 20.27 2.63
C ASN A 123 26.38 21.25 3.81
N GLU A 124 26.22 20.76 5.03
CA GLU A 124 26.33 21.56 6.25
C GLU A 124 27.70 22.27 6.40
N ASN A 125 28.79 21.70 5.86
CA ASN A 125 30.12 22.32 5.91
C ASN A 125 30.17 23.59 5.05
N SER A 126 29.34 23.70 4.03
CA SER A 126 29.27 24.91 3.20
C SER A 126 28.87 26.13 4.00
N LYS A 127 28.09 25.97 5.10
CA LYS A 127 27.61 27.08 5.95
C LYS A 127 28.76 27.89 6.57
N GLN A 128 29.93 27.31 6.76
CA GLN A 128 31.11 28.05 7.23
C GLN A 128 31.50 29.23 6.30
N TYR A 129 31.08 29.15 5.03
CA TYR A 129 31.35 30.20 4.05
C TYR A 129 30.29 31.33 4.03
N ALA A 130 29.22 31.21 4.83
CA ALA A 130 28.17 32.24 4.90
C ALA A 130 28.69 33.63 5.23
N LYS A 131 29.75 33.72 6.06
CA LYS A 131 30.42 34.96 6.39
C LYS A 131 30.88 35.77 5.17
N PHE A 132 31.27 35.10 4.07
CA PHE A 132 31.68 35.81 2.84
C PHE A 132 30.50 36.52 2.14
N ILE A 133 29.29 35.96 2.27
CA ILE A 133 28.07 36.54 1.73
C ILE A 133 27.55 37.65 2.67
N GLU A 134 27.63 37.43 3.99
CA GLU A 134 27.23 38.40 5.01
C GLU A 134 28.02 39.69 4.92
N GLU A 135 29.33 39.61 4.63
CA GLU A 135 30.18 40.78 4.42
C GLU A 135 29.76 41.66 3.22
N LEU A 136 28.97 41.10 2.27
CA LEU A 136 28.50 41.83 1.09
C LEU A 136 27.33 42.79 1.39
N THR A 137 26.66 42.67 2.53
CA THR A 137 25.46 43.45 2.90
C THR A 137 24.32 43.34 1.89
N ILE A 138 24.29 42.24 1.13
CA ILE A 138 23.27 41.95 0.11
C ILE A 138 22.26 40.96 0.72
N PRO A 139 20.94 41.12 0.51
CA PRO A 139 19.96 40.21 1.00
C PRO A 139 20.17 38.81 0.39
N TYR A 140 20.17 37.79 1.24
CA TYR A 140 20.34 36.40 0.80
C TYR A 140 19.41 35.46 1.56
N TYR A 141 19.12 34.28 0.95
CA TYR A 141 18.40 33.18 1.53
C TYR A 141 19.08 31.85 1.23
N PHE A 142 19.04 30.95 2.21
CA PHE A 142 19.36 29.54 2.02
C PHE A 142 18.12 28.75 1.60
N VAL A 143 18.22 27.95 0.57
CA VAL A 143 17.10 27.11 0.08
C VAL A 143 16.71 26.05 1.11
N ASN A 144 17.69 25.50 1.82
CA ASN A 144 17.50 24.40 2.78
C ASN A 144 17.56 24.86 4.25
N HIS A 145 17.32 26.14 4.51
CA HIS A 145 17.28 26.66 5.88
C HIS A 145 15.98 27.45 6.09
N SER A 146 15.15 26.98 7.03
CA SER A 146 13.92 27.70 7.38
C SER A 146 14.26 29.01 8.10
N THR A 147 13.57 30.06 7.74
CA THR A 147 13.55 31.34 8.45
C THR A 147 12.15 31.59 9.00
N ASN A 148 11.99 32.58 9.90
CA ASN A 148 10.65 32.96 10.38
C ASN A 148 9.72 33.47 9.24
N GLU A 149 10.27 33.73 8.05
CA GLU A 149 9.55 34.31 6.91
C GLU A 149 9.30 33.29 5.77
N LEU A 150 10.11 32.21 5.69
CA LEU A 150 10.04 31.22 4.60
C LEU A 150 10.35 29.82 5.12
N PRO A 151 9.54 28.81 4.76
CA PRO A 151 9.90 27.41 4.96
C PRO A 151 11.14 27.07 4.12
N SER A 152 11.95 26.12 4.57
CA SER A 152 12.98 25.53 3.73
C SER A 152 12.40 24.44 2.84
N LEU A 153 13.07 24.16 1.72
CA LEU A 153 12.66 23.05 0.87
C LEU A 153 12.76 21.70 1.63
N ALA A 154 13.80 21.54 2.45
CA ALA A 154 13.92 20.39 3.34
C ALA A 154 12.76 20.30 4.34
N GLY A 155 12.33 21.43 4.91
CA GLY A 155 11.16 21.49 5.80
C GLY A 155 9.86 21.07 5.12
N LEU A 156 9.66 21.41 3.84
CA LEU A 156 8.50 20.96 3.08
C LEU A 156 8.50 19.44 2.86
N TYR A 157 9.67 18.85 2.59
CA TYR A 157 9.79 17.38 2.50
C TYR A 157 9.59 16.69 3.85
N GLU A 158 10.06 17.28 4.95
CA GLU A 158 9.83 16.78 6.30
C GLU A 158 8.33 16.77 6.64
N GLU A 159 7.65 17.89 6.36
CA GLU A 159 6.21 18.02 6.61
C GLU A 159 5.39 17.07 5.73
N ALA A 160 5.71 16.96 4.44
CA ALA A 160 5.05 16.01 3.54
C ALA A 160 5.19 14.56 4.02
N SER A 161 6.40 14.19 4.42
CA SER A 161 6.68 12.86 4.99
C SER A 161 5.90 12.62 6.29
N TYR A 162 5.82 13.62 7.16
CA TYR A 162 5.05 13.55 8.39
C TYR A 162 3.56 13.34 8.11
N VAL A 163 2.96 14.14 7.20
CA VAL A 163 1.54 14.03 6.82
C VAL A 163 1.22 12.66 6.24
N LEU A 164 2.02 12.19 5.27
CA LEU A 164 1.82 10.87 4.66
C LEU A 164 1.92 9.73 5.68
N THR A 165 2.88 9.82 6.60
CA THR A 165 3.05 8.81 7.63
C THR A 165 1.90 8.81 8.62
N GLN A 166 1.49 10.01 9.08
CA GLN A 166 0.32 10.14 9.98
C GLN A 166 -0.94 9.56 9.35
N GLU A 167 -1.16 9.79 8.07
CA GLU A 167 -2.33 9.27 7.38
C GLU A 167 -2.35 7.73 7.37
N LEU A 168 -1.22 7.08 7.13
CA LEU A 168 -1.12 5.63 7.25
C LEU A 168 -1.39 5.15 8.69
N LEU A 169 -0.83 5.86 9.69
CA LEU A 169 -1.00 5.51 11.10
C LEU A 169 -2.45 5.69 11.56
N GLN A 170 -3.15 6.73 11.11
CA GLN A 170 -4.58 6.95 11.38
C GLN A 170 -5.45 5.86 10.74
N ASN A 171 -5.02 5.32 9.59
CA ASN A 171 -5.63 4.17 8.94
C ASN A 171 -5.10 2.83 9.49
N ASN A 172 -4.53 2.82 10.70
CA ASN A 172 -4.07 1.66 11.48
C ASN A 172 -2.90 0.86 10.85
N HIS A 173 -2.15 1.44 9.92
CA HIS A 173 -0.92 0.82 9.41
C HIS A 173 0.22 0.97 10.42
N LYS A 174 0.70 -0.13 10.99
CA LYS A 174 1.79 -0.13 12.00
C LYS A 174 3.13 -0.56 11.41
N LYS A 175 3.12 -1.34 10.32
CA LYS A 175 4.31 -1.78 9.61
C LYS A 175 4.36 -1.06 8.26
N ILE A 176 5.24 -0.08 8.16
CA ILE A 176 5.33 0.85 7.04
C ILE A 176 6.75 0.82 6.49
N SER A 177 6.90 0.56 5.19
CA SER A 177 8.15 0.73 4.46
C SER A 177 8.17 2.06 3.72
N TYR A 178 9.29 2.76 3.77
CA TYR A 178 9.48 4.03 3.10
C TYR A 178 10.61 3.97 2.08
N PHE A 179 10.27 4.13 0.81
CA PHE A 179 11.24 4.27 -0.26
C PHE A 179 11.69 5.73 -0.37
N VAL A 180 12.97 5.97 -0.04
CA VAL A 180 13.57 7.31 -0.06
C VAL A 180 14.68 7.32 -1.10
N THR A 181 14.37 7.85 -2.28
CA THR A 181 15.26 7.87 -3.45
C THR A 181 16.04 9.16 -3.60
N ASN A 182 15.52 10.27 -3.05
CA ASN A 182 16.17 11.57 -3.13
C ASN A 182 17.27 11.70 -2.06
N PRO A 183 18.55 11.63 -2.42
CA PRO A 183 19.64 11.69 -1.44
C PRO A 183 19.74 13.07 -0.76
N LYS A 184 19.31 14.14 -1.44
CA LYS A 184 19.42 15.52 -0.96
C LYS A 184 18.48 15.80 0.22
N TYR A 185 17.25 15.26 0.19
CA TYR A 185 16.24 15.48 1.24
C TYR A 185 16.01 14.26 2.12
N LYS A 186 16.84 13.23 1.99
CA LYS A 186 16.70 11.95 2.73
C LYS A 186 16.58 12.15 4.24
N GLU A 187 17.41 12.98 4.83
CA GLU A 187 17.40 13.21 6.29
C GLU A 187 16.12 13.91 6.74
N ALA A 188 15.63 14.88 5.98
CA ALA A 188 14.38 15.59 6.26
C ALA A 188 13.17 14.65 6.15
N ILE A 189 13.12 13.84 5.09
CA ILE A 189 12.06 12.83 4.89
C ILE A 189 12.04 11.84 6.06
N ILE A 190 13.21 11.32 6.47
CA ILE A 190 13.33 10.42 7.61
C ILE A 190 12.94 11.11 8.92
N ALA A 191 13.24 12.40 9.08
CA ALA A 191 12.85 13.16 10.27
C ALA A 191 11.32 13.26 10.40
N GLY A 192 10.60 13.58 9.31
CA GLY A 192 9.15 13.60 9.28
C GLY A 192 8.52 12.24 9.59
N TYR A 193 9.07 11.17 9.01
CA TYR A 193 8.66 9.79 9.28
C TYR A 193 8.83 9.41 10.77
N LYS A 194 10.02 9.70 11.34
CA LYS A 194 10.30 9.44 12.75
C LYS A 194 9.37 10.20 13.69
N LYS A 195 9.11 11.48 13.38
CA LYS A 195 8.24 12.34 14.18
C LYS A 195 6.82 11.75 14.24
N ALA A 196 6.27 11.33 13.09
CA ALA A 196 4.95 10.73 13.06
C ALA A 196 4.86 9.39 13.83
N LEU A 197 5.89 8.54 13.75
CA LEU A 197 5.97 7.31 14.55
C LEU A 197 6.05 7.60 16.04
N PHE A 198 6.82 8.62 16.42
CA PHE A 198 7.00 9.03 17.82
C PHE A 198 5.67 9.48 18.43
N ASP A 199 4.85 10.24 17.70
CA ASP A 199 3.57 10.75 18.18
C ASP A 199 2.58 9.63 18.56
N VAL A 200 2.74 8.42 18.00
CA VAL A 200 1.91 7.24 18.32
C VAL A 200 2.68 6.14 19.08
N ASN A 201 3.86 6.46 19.64
CA ASN A 201 4.72 5.55 20.40
C ASN A 201 5.14 4.28 19.63
N LEU A 202 5.33 4.35 18.33
CA LEU A 202 5.87 3.26 17.52
C LEU A 202 7.40 3.38 17.37
N PRO A 203 8.15 2.24 17.44
CA PRO A 203 9.60 2.27 17.28
C PRO A 203 9.98 2.52 15.80
N PHE A 204 11.04 3.32 15.62
CA PHE A 204 11.67 3.49 14.30
C PHE A 204 12.66 2.35 14.03
N SER A 205 12.56 1.70 12.86
CA SER A 205 13.60 0.80 12.35
C SER A 205 14.22 1.35 11.07
N LYS A 206 15.56 1.26 10.97
CA LYS A 206 16.29 1.64 9.74
C LYS A 206 16.01 0.69 8.58
N GLU A 207 15.63 -0.55 8.86
CA GLU A 207 15.31 -1.58 7.87
C GLU A 207 14.08 -1.23 7.04
N ASN A 208 13.19 -0.40 7.61
CA ASN A 208 12.01 0.10 6.91
C ASN A 208 12.31 1.22 5.90
N ILE A 209 13.54 1.74 5.87
CA ILE A 209 13.96 2.80 4.93
C ILE A 209 14.73 2.16 3.78
N LEU A 210 14.11 2.13 2.63
CA LEU A 210 14.64 1.52 1.41
C LEU A 210 15.08 2.60 0.41
N THR A 211 16.19 2.39 -0.29
CA THR A 211 16.66 3.29 -1.35
C THR A 211 16.46 2.70 -2.74
N THR A 212 16.24 1.40 -2.80
CA THR A 212 15.98 0.64 -4.03
C THR A 212 14.91 -0.41 -3.73
N ILE A 213 14.18 -0.85 -4.74
CA ILE A 213 13.19 -1.92 -4.59
C ILE A 213 13.94 -3.26 -4.58
N PRO A 214 13.86 -4.05 -3.48
CA PRO A 214 14.42 -5.39 -3.46
C PRO A 214 13.75 -6.31 -4.49
N THR A 215 14.49 -7.25 -5.05
CA THR A 215 13.96 -8.19 -6.06
C THR A 215 12.85 -9.10 -5.53
N ASP A 216 12.84 -9.36 -4.23
CA ASP A 216 11.86 -10.19 -3.51
C ASP A 216 10.89 -9.37 -2.64
N PHE A 217 10.77 -8.06 -2.91
CA PHE A 217 9.97 -7.15 -2.07
C PHE A 217 8.50 -7.59 -1.92
N SER A 218 7.90 -8.20 -2.94
CA SER A 218 6.54 -8.76 -2.86
C SER A 218 6.41 -9.85 -1.79
N ASN A 219 7.44 -10.71 -1.64
CA ASN A 219 7.47 -11.72 -0.59
C ASN A 219 7.74 -11.09 0.78
N GLN A 220 8.68 -10.14 0.86
CA GLN A 220 8.95 -9.41 2.12
C GLN A 220 7.71 -8.67 2.62
N LEU A 221 6.93 -8.07 1.74
CA LEU A 221 5.68 -7.40 2.10
C LEU A 221 4.74 -8.35 2.84
N ILE A 222 4.64 -9.60 2.37
CA ILE A 222 3.81 -10.64 2.99
C ILE A 222 4.45 -11.16 4.29
N THR A 223 5.72 -11.58 4.25
CA THR A 223 6.39 -12.24 5.40
C THR A 223 6.57 -11.31 6.59
N ASP A 224 6.92 -10.06 6.32
CA ASP A 224 7.16 -9.06 7.37
C ASP A 224 5.87 -8.35 7.79
N GLY A 225 4.76 -8.60 7.07
CA GLY A 225 3.45 -8.01 7.33
C GLY A 225 3.43 -6.49 7.09
N ILE A 226 4.15 -6.00 6.09
CA ILE A 226 4.16 -4.60 5.68
C ILE A 226 2.82 -4.28 5.04
N THR A 227 2.10 -3.32 5.59
CA THR A 227 0.76 -2.94 5.11
C THR A 227 0.70 -1.52 4.56
N GLY A 228 1.68 -0.68 4.88
CA GLY A 228 1.81 0.68 4.37
C GLY A 228 3.11 0.88 3.61
N ILE A 229 3.05 1.55 2.48
CA ILE A 229 4.20 1.89 1.65
C ILE A 229 4.18 3.38 1.37
N LEU A 230 5.31 4.03 1.63
CA LEU A 230 5.55 5.43 1.31
C LEU A 230 6.64 5.56 0.26
N THR A 231 6.53 6.55 -0.62
CA THR A 231 7.60 6.93 -1.56
C THR A 231 7.78 8.44 -1.58
N ASP A 232 9.00 8.89 -1.73
CA ASP A 232 9.34 10.31 -1.91
C ASP A 232 9.27 10.75 -3.38
N ASP A 233 8.93 9.82 -4.29
CA ASP A 233 8.79 10.07 -5.72
C ASP A 233 7.54 9.38 -6.27
N TYR A 234 6.69 10.15 -6.94
CA TYR A 234 5.42 9.66 -7.50
C TYR A 234 5.63 8.67 -8.66
N THR A 235 6.69 8.84 -9.45
CA THR A 235 7.03 7.93 -10.55
C THR A 235 7.38 6.56 -10.01
N GLN A 236 8.15 6.53 -8.91
CA GLN A 236 8.50 5.29 -8.23
C GLN A 236 7.26 4.59 -7.66
N ALA A 237 6.31 5.35 -7.11
CA ALA A 237 5.06 4.78 -6.61
C ALA A 237 4.28 4.07 -7.72
N VAL A 238 4.13 4.69 -8.89
CA VAL A 238 3.46 4.08 -10.06
C VAL A 238 4.17 2.81 -10.51
N PHE A 239 5.51 2.84 -10.56
CA PHE A 239 6.30 1.65 -10.91
C PHE A 239 6.15 0.52 -9.89
N LEU A 240 6.21 0.84 -8.60
CA LEU A 240 6.07 -0.12 -7.51
C LEU A 240 4.69 -0.77 -7.50
N GLU A 241 3.63 0.01 -7.73
CA GLU A 241 2.28 -0.53 -7.86
C GLU A 241 2.17 -1.55 -8.99
N GLN A 242 2.74 -1.23 -10.16
CA GLN A 242 2.74 -2.15 -11.31
C GLN A 242 3.52 -3.44 -11.02
N LEU A 243 4.67 -3.34 -10.35
CA LEU A 243 5.49 -4.48 -9.94
C LEU A 243 4.73 -5.40 -8.99
N LEU A 244 4.14 -4.84 -7.93
CA LEU A 244 3.39 -5.60 -6.93
C LEU A 244 2.13 -6.23 -7.51
N LYS A 245 1.46 -5.54 -8.45
CA LYS A 245 0.33 -6.08 -9.19
C LYS A 245 0.67 -7.31 -10.02
N GLN A 246 1.88 -7.37 -10.61
CA GLN A 246 2.35 -8.57 -11.32
C GLN A 246 2.53 -9.77 -10.38
N SER A 247 2.84 -9.51 -9.11
CA SER A 247 2.92 -10.53 -8.05
C SER A 247 1.56 -10.84 -7.40
N GLY A 248 0.45 -10.34 -7.95
CA GLY A 248 -0.90 -10.57 -7.43
C GLY A 248 -1.32 -9.66 -6.27
N LEU A 249 -0.44 -8.74 -5.84
CA LEU A 249 -0.73 -7.81 -4.75
C LEU A 249 -1.37 -6.52 -5.29
N ARG A 250 -2.42 -6.04 -4.65
CA ARG A 250 -3.19 -4.87 -5.08
C ARG A 250 -3.33 -3.85 -3.96
N THR A 251 -3.34 -2.59 -4.33
CA THR A 251 -3.67 -1.47 -3.43
C THR A 251 -5.13 -1.07 -3.66
N PRO A 252 -5.92 -0.75 -2.62
CA PRO A 252 -5.56 -0.73 -1.20
C PRO A 252 -5.71 -2.08 -0.47
N ASP A 253 -6.07 -3.16 -1.17
CA ASP A 253 -6.51 -4.44 -0.60
C ASP A 253 -5.42 -5.14 0.23
N ASN A 254 -4.18 -5.20 -0.30
CA ASN A 254 -3.06 -5.87 0.34
C ASN A 254 -2.13 -4.89 1.06
N TYR A 255 -2.05 -3.66 0.57
CA TYR A 255 -1.21 -2.60 1.12
C TYR A 255 -1.77 -1.23 0.72
N SER A 256 -1.53 -0.22 1.53
CA SER A 256 -1.74 1.18 1.15
C SER A 256 -0.47 1.76 0.55
N LEU A 257 -0.60 2.58 -0.49
CA LEU A 257 0.52 3.23 -1.18
C LEU A 257 0.27 4.74 -1.26
N LEU A 258 1.17 5.52 -0.66
CA LEU A 258 1.12 6.97 -0.67
C LEU A 258 2.46 7.54 -1.16
N ALA A 259 2.41 8.70 -1.81
CA ALA A 259 3.59 9.31 -2.41
C ALA A 259 3.68 10.82 -2.19
N ILE A 260 4.90 11.35 -2.19
CA ILE A 260 5.12 12.76 -2.44
C ILE A 260 5.01 13.00 -3.94
N LYS A 261 4.17 13.95 -4.35
CA LYS A 261 3.90 14.31 -5.75
C LYS A 261 4.33 15.75 -6.01
N ARG A 262 5.07 15.97 -7.09
CA ARG A 262 5.41 17.30 -7.57
C ARG A 262 4.43 17.74 -8.65
N LYS A 263 4.27 19.01 -8.86
CA LYS A 263 3.32 19.56 -9.85
C LYS A 263 3.64 19.10 -11.28
N ILE A 264 4.92 18.95 -11.60
CA ILE A 264 5.39 18.44 -12.89
C ILE A 264 4.93 17.00 -13.15
N ASP A 265 4.77 16.20 -12.10
CA ASP A 265 4.36 14.80 -12.21
C ASP A 265 2.89 14.66 -12.66
N ARG A 266 2.09 15.73 -12.55
CA ARG A 266 0.68 15.75 -12.98
C ARG A 266 0.49 15.60 -14.50
N SER A 267 1.48 16.00 -15.28
CA SER A 267 1.34 16.13 -16.74
C SER A 267 1.54 14.81 -17.48
N PHE A 268 2.22 13.82 -16.89
CA PHE A 268 2.71 12.65 -17.59
C PHE A 268 2.34 11.30 -16.93
N LEU A 269 1.86 11.30 -15.69
CA LEU A 269 1.59 10.08 -14.94
C LEU A 269 0.09 9.95 -14.61
N PRO A 270 -0.43 8.71 -14.51
CA PRO A 270 -1.80 8.47 -14.05
C PRO A 270 -2.02 9.04 -12.64
N ASP A 271 -3.11 9.80 -12.45
CA ASP A 271 -3.44 10.45 -11.18
C ASP A 271 -4.37 9.58 -10.33
N HIS A 272 -3.88 8.46 -9.81
CA HIS A 272 -4.67 7.50 -9.05
C HIS A 272 -4.05 7.09 -7.71
N ILE A 273 -2.83 7.55 -7.39
CA ILE A 273 -2.15 7.26 -6.13
C ILE A 273 -2.40 8.40 -5.15
N SER A 274 -2.77 8.07 -3.90
CA SER A 274 -2.91 9.02 -2.80
C SER A 274 -1.60 9.74 -2.55
N SER A 275 -1.62 11.06 -2.52
CA SER A 275 -0.38 11.82 -2.51
C SER A 275 -0.49 13.18 -1.83
N VAL A 276 0.62 13.65 -1.28
CA VAL A 276 0.78 15.04 -0.87
C VAL A 276 1.48 15.80 -1.98
N LEU A 277 0.84 16.87 -2.45
CA LEU A 277 1.43 17.74 -3.47
C LEU A 277 2.46 18.68 -2.85
N LEU A 278 3.70 18.57 -3.30
CA LEU A 278 4.77 19.49 -2.97
C LEU A 278 4.85 20.59 -4.05
N ASP A 279 4.31 21.76 -3.75
CA ASP A 279 4.30 22.89 -4.68
C ASP A 279 5.62 23.68 -4.60
N THR A 280 6.65 23.13 -5.22
CA THR A 280 7.99 23.75 -5.30
C THR A 280 8.00 25.00 -6.21
N GLU A 281 7.04 25.15 -7.13
CA GLU A 281 6.91 26.34 -7.98
C GLU A 281 6.47 27.56 -7.17
N THR A 282 5.45 27.41 -6.33
CA THR A 282 5.02 28.46 -5.41
C THR A 282 6.16 28.86 -4.47
N PHE A 283 6.91 27.89 -3.95
CA PHE A 283 8.10 28.15 -3.14
C PHE A 283 9.13 29.04 -3.89
N GLY A 284 9.47 28.72 -5.14
CA GLY A 284 10.40 29.52 -5.94
C GLY A 284 9.92 30.96 -6.17
N SER A 285 8.63 31.13 -6.47
CA SER A 285 8.01 32.44 -6.63
C SER A 285 8.05 33.27 -5.34
N GLN A 286 7.80 32.62 -4.19
CA GLN A 286 7.87 33.27 -2.87
C GLN A 286 9.29 33.72 -2.52
N LEU A 287 10.32 32.91 -2.84
CA LEU A 287 11.72 33.27 -2.67
C LEU A 287 12.07 34.57 -3.44
N ALA A 288 11.63 34.64 -4.71
CA ALA A 288 11.87 35.86 -5.52
C ALA A 288 11.18 37.09 -4.91
N LEU A 289 9.92 36.97 -4.50
CA LEU A 289 9.17 38.05 -3.85
C LEU A 289 9.81 38.49 -2.53
N SER A 290 10.33 37.57 -1.75
CA SER A 290 11.00 37.87 -0.48
C SER A 290 12.27 38.67 -0.68
N LEU A 291 13.10 38.35 -1.68
CA LEU A 291 14.26 39.20 -2.04
C LEU A 291 13.86 40.59 -2.50
N LEU A 292 12.77 40.69 -3.27
CA LEU A 292 12.24 41.99 -3.75
C LEU A 292 11.72 42.84 -2.58
N ASN A 293 11.06 42.25 -1.59
CA ASN A 293 10.48 42.95 -0.45
C ASN A 293 11.55 43.42 0.54
N LYS A 294 12.56 42.58 0.88
CA LYS A 294 13.69 42.99 1.75
C LYS A 294 14.40 44.25 1.22
N ARG A 295 14.46 44.39 -0.09
CA ARG A 295 15.07 45.55 -0.71
C ARG A 295 14.22 46.82 -0.62
N LYS A 296 12.90 46.69 -0.47
CA LYS A 296 11.94 47.81 -0.43
C LYS A 296 11.57 48.23 0.99
N GLU A 297 12.22 47.68 2.03
CA GLU A 297 11.89 47.89 3.47
C GLU A 297 10.40 47.65 3.80
N LYS A 298 9.70 46.87 3.00
CA LYS A 298 8.32 46.51 3.25
C LYS A 298 8.29 45.11 3.84
N THR A 299 7.89 45.00 5.09
CA THR A 299 7.43 43.73 5.71
C THR A 299 6.15 43.30 4.99
N ALA A 300 6.29 42.54 3.92
CA ALA A 300 5.18 41.79 3.37
C ALA A 300 5.11 40.49 4.18
N LEU A 301 4.06 40.36 4.96
CA LEU A 301 3.65 39.07 5.53
C LEU A 301 3.48 38.10 4.35
N ILE A 302 4.36 37.12 4.25
CA ILE A 302 4.13 35.96 3.37
C ILE A 302 2.94 35.25 4.01
N ASN A 303 1.89 35.07 3.23
CA ASN A 303 0.75 34.25 3.65
C ASN A 303 1.28 32.94 4.24
N GLU A 304 0.66 32.49 5.34
CA GLU A 304 0.94 31.21 5.97
C GLU A 304 1.15 30.16 4.87
N ALA A 305 2.23 29.37 4.98
CA ALA A 305 2.46 28.29 4.04
C ALA A 305 1.16 27.47 3.97
N GLU A 306 0.61 27.30 2.78
CA GLU A 306 -0.60 26.49 2.60
C GLU A 306 -0.32 25.13 3.25
N LYS A 307 -1.18 24.75 4.21
CA LYS A 307 -1.05 23.48 4.92
C LYS A 307 -1.07 22.36 3.88
N LEU A 308 -0.04 21.52 3.91
CA LEU A 308 0.02 20.37 3.01
C LEU A 308 -1.20 19.46 3.27
N VAL A 309 -1.95 19.20 2.22
CA VAL A 309 -3.15 18.39 2.26
C VAL A 309 -2.95 17.14 1.42
N LEU A 310 -3.38 16.00 1.96
CA LEU A 310 -3.37 14.74 1.23
C LEU A 310 -4.50 14.74 0.19
N ASP A 311 -4.15 14.45 -1.05
CA ASP A 311 -5.09 14.14 -2.12
C ASP A 311 -5.41 12.64 -2.06
N HIS A 312 -6.55 12.32 -1.47
CA HIS A 312 -7.01 10.94 -1.27
C HIS A 312 -7.42 10.30 -2.60
N LYS A 313 -6.85 9.16 -2.90
CA LYS A 313 -7.19 8.29 -4.04
C LYS A 313 -7.44 6.85 -3.54
N ASN A 314 -7.74 5.96 -4.46
CA ASN A 314 -8.06 4.56 -4.15
C ASN A 314 -6.84 3.70 -3.73
N THR A 315 -5.70 4.29 -3.42
CA THR A 315 -4.51 3.56 -2.94
C THR A 315 -4.30 3.64 -1.44
N LEU A 316 -5.17 4.35 -0.73
CA LEU A 316 -5.23 4.39 0.73
C LEU A 316 -6.46 3.62 1.20
N GLY A 317 -6.26 2.60 2.01
CA GLY A 317 -7.30 1.86 2.71
C GLY A 317 -7.01 1.84 4.21
N MET A 318 -7.99 1.50 5.01
CA MET A 318 -7.70 1.13 6.39
C MET A 318 -6.82 -0.11 6.36
N SER A 319 -5.72 -0.11 7.10
CA SER A 319 -5.06 -1.37 7.43
C SER A 319 -6.13 -2.21 8.11
N SER A 320 -6.67 -3.19 7.37
CA SER A 320 -7.35 -4.28 8.05
C SER A 320 -6.33 -4.78 9.05
N VAL A 321 -6.71 -4.85 10.32
CA VAL A 321 -5.92 -5.43 11.38
C VAL A 321 -5.43 -6.79 10.85
N ASN A 322 -4.17 -6.87 10.38
CA ASN A 322 -3.65 -8.00 9.64
C ASN A 322 -4.42 -8.32 8.33
N PRO A 323 -4.18 -7.68 7.18
CA PRO A 323 -4.73 -8.14 5.90
C PRO A 323 -4.28 -9.56 5.55
N HIS A 324 -3.21 -10.04 6.17
CA HIS A 324 -2.76 -11.42 6.18
C HIS A 324 -2.89 -12.01 7.59
N SER A 325 -4.11 -11.91 8.19
CA SER A 325 -4.34 -12.64 9.42
C SER A 325 -4.03 -14.11 9.16
N LYS A 326 -3.10 -14.63 9.93
CA LYS A 326 -2.73 -16.05 9.87
C LYS A 326 -3.93 -16.88 10.29
N MET A 327 -4.33 -17.79 9.44
CA MET A 327 -5.41 -18.74 9.69
C MET A 327 -4.85 -20.14 9.75
N ILE A 328 -5.26 -20.92 10.73
CA ILE A 328 -4.95 -22.33 10.81
C ILE A 328 -6.16 -23.13 10.36
N VAL A 329 -5.93 -24.07 9.47
CA VAL A 329 -6.94 -25.05 9.05
C VAL A 329 -6.46 -26.44 9.44
N VAL A 330 -7.27 -27.19 10.17
CA VAL A 330 -6.98 -28.56 10.57
C VAL A 330 -8.07 -29.47 9.99
N GLY A 331 -7.73 -30.27 8.97
CA GLY A 331 -8.78 -31.01 8.29
C GLY A 331 -8.31 -31.97 7.20
N SER A 332 -9.27 -32.46 6.43
CA SER A 332 -9.08 -33.47 5.38
C SER A 332 -8.50 -32.89 4.10
N LEU A 333 -7.71 -33.72 3.43
CA LEU A 333 -7.22 -33.52 2.07
C LEU A 333 -7.65 -34.75 1.23
N ASN A 334 -8.45 -34.52 0.21
CA ASN A 334 -8.98 -35.54 -0.66
C ASN A 334 -8.74 -35.20 -2.12
N VAL A 335 -8.74 -36.22 -2.96
CA VAL A 335 -8.97 -36.07 -4.37
C VAL A 335 -10.43 -36.38 -4.66
N ASP A 336 -11.14 -35.42 -5.26
CA ASP A 336 -12.55 -35.56 -5.59
C ASP A 336 -12.68 -36.12 -7.01
N ASN A 337 -13.22 -37.33 -7.10
CA ASN A 337 -13.45 -38.08 -8.34
C ASN A 337 -14.94 -37.95 -8.74
N TYR A 338 -15.22 -37.11 -9.68
CA TYR A 338 -16.58 -36.89 -10.21
C TYR A 338 -16.89 -37.97 -11.25
N LEU A 339 -17.96 -38.73 -11.02
CA LEU A 339 -18.42 -39.88 -11.79
C LEU A 339 -19.79 -39.54 -12.37
N TYR A 340 -19.83 -39.05 -13.59
CA TYR A 340 -21.06 -38.65 -14.24
C TYR A 340 -21.79 -39.87 -14.84
N SER A 341 -23.07 -40.02 -14.57
CA SER A 341 -23.89 -41.11 -15.07
C SER A 341 -25.34 -40.65 -15.33
N THR A 342 -26.08 -41.44 -16.08
CA THR A 342 -27.50 -41.18 -16.34
C THR A 342 -28.35 -41.32 -15.08
N ASN A 343 -28.00 -42.28 -14.22
CA ASN A 343 -28.70 -42.57 -12.97
C ASN A 343 -27.68 -42.84 -11.85
N LEU A 344 -28.06 -42.59 -10.59
CA LEU A 344 -27.25 -42.99 -9.45
C LEU A 344 -27.10 -44.50 -9.35
N PRO A 345 -26.02 -45.05 -8.75
CA PRO A 345 -25.82 -46.48 -8.54
C PRO A 345 -26.96 -47.10 -7.73
N HIS A 346 -27.43 -48.29 -8.17
CA HIS A 346 -28.44 -49.07 -7.47
C HIS A 346 -27.89 -50.45 -7.13
N ASN A 347 -28.36 -51.02 -6.01
CA ASN A 347 -27.97 -52.34 -5.57
C ASN A 347 -28.15 -53.41 -6.65
N GLY A 348 -27.09 -54.20 -6.94
CA GLY A 348 -27.11 -55.29 -7.87
C GLY A 348 -27.16 -54.94 -9.35
N LYS A 349 -27.00 -53.66 -9.73
CA LYS A 349 -26.99 -53.21 -11.13
C LYS A 349 -25.63 -52.64 -11.50
N THR A 350 -25.20 -52.92 -12.73
CA THR A 350 -24.03 -52.23 -13.33
C THR A 350 -24.44 -50.85 -13.76
N ASN A 351 -23.67 -49.85 -13.33
CA ASN A 351 -23.84 -48.46 -13.75
C ASN A 351 -22.70 -48.05 -14.71
N PHE A 352 -23.06 -47.49 -15.85
CA PHE A 352 -22.09 -46.97 -16.82
C PHE A 352 -21.89 -45.49 -16.61
N LEU A 353 -20.62 -45.07 -16.53
CA LEU A 353 -20.27 -43.66 -16.46
C LEU A 353 -20.22 -43.06 -17.85
N SER A 354 -20.77 -41.86 -18.00
CA SER A 354 -20.70 -41.05 -19.23
C SER A 354 -19.40 -40.28 -19.34
N SER A 355 -18.86 -39.81 -18.19
CA SER A 355 -17.59 -39.12 -18.09
C SER A 355 -17.00 -39.23 -16.67
N TYR A 356 -15.75 -38.82 -16.55
CA TYR A 356 -14.99 -38.79 -15.31
C TYR A 356 -14.15 -37.51 -15.24
N ALA A 357 -14.12 -36.86 -14.09
CA ALA A 357 -13.26 -35.74 -13.81
C ALA A 357 -12.61 -35.86 -12.44
N LYS A 358 -11.46 -35.24 -12.27
CA LYS A 358 -10.66 -35.31 -11.04
C LYS A 358 -10.32 -33.88 -10.61
N PHE A 359 -10.65 -33.55 -9.36
CA PHE A 359 -10.42 -32.22 -8.80
C PHE A 359 -9.72 -32.31 -7.43
N PRO A 360 -8.98 -31.27 -7.02
CA PRO A 360 -8.51 -31.16 -5.65
C PRO A 360 -9.70 -30.88 -4.74
N GLY A 361 -9.73 -31.51 -3.56
CA GLY A 361 -10.83 -31.42 -2.62
C GLY A 361 -10.44 -31.78 -1.19
N GLY A 362 -11.45 -32.04 -0.38
CA GLY A 362 -11.34 -32.17 1.06
C GLY A 362 -11.60 -30.85 1.79
N LYS A 363 -12.41 -30.90 2.86
CA LYS A 363 -12.86 -29.68 3.57
C LYS A 363 -11.70 -28.82 4.08
N GLY A 364 -10.60 -29.46 4.55
CA GLY A 364 -9.41 -28.76 4.98
C GLY A 364 -8.75 -27.98 3.84
N LEU A 365 -8.57 -28.63 2.68
CA LEU A 365 -7.98 -28.00 1.51
C LEU A 365 -8.87 -26.88 0.98
N ASN A 366 -10.18 -27.13 0.85
CA ASN A 366 -11.14 -26.16 0.34
C ASN A 366 -11.16 -24.87 1.16
N GLN A 367 -11.22 -25.00 2.51
CA GLN A 367 -11.23 -23.85 3.41
C GLN A 367 -9.89 -23.11 3.41
N ALA A 368 -8.75 -23.83 3.34
CA ALA A 368 -7.45 -23.18 3.26
C ALA A 368 -7.29 -22.36 1.97
N VAL A 369 -7.71 -22.90 0.82
CA VAL A 369 -7.69 -22.16 -0.45
C VAL A 369 -8.72 -21.01 -0.43
N GLY A 370 -9.90 -21.22 0.14
CA GLY A 370 -10.89 -20.16 0.32
C GLY A 370 -10.33 -18.96 1.09
N LEU A 371 -9.61 -19.21 2.16
CA LEU A 371 -8.96 -18.19 2.97
C LEU A 371 -7.86 -17.44 2.19
N THR A 372 -7.02 -18.14 1.42
CA THR A 372 -5.99 -17.47 0.61
C THR A 372 -6.58 -16.62 -0.51
N LYS A 373 -7.64 -17.09 -1.18
CA LYS A 373 -8.39 -16.29 -2.16
C LYS A 373 -9.03 -15.02 -1.53
N LEU A 374 -9.36 -15.08 -0.24
CA LEU A 374 -9.88 -13.95 0.54
C LEU A 374 -8.79 -13.07 1.15
N GLY A 375 -7.50 -13.30 0.79
CA GLY A 375 -6.38 -12.45 1.15
C GLY A 375 -5.72 -12.80 2.50
N HIS A 376 -5.94 -14.00 3.05
CA HIS A 376 -5.34 -14.44 4.30
C HIS A 376 -4.17 -15.42 4.09
N GLN A 377 -3.24 -15.44 5.04
CA GLN A 377 -2.22 -16.47 5.10
C GLN A 377 -2.80 -17.73 5.75
N ALA A 378 -3.10 -18.78 4.97
CA ALA A 378 -3.64 -20.02 5.49
C ALA A 378 -2.55 -21.08 5.62
N THR A 379 -2.46 -21.70 6.80
CA THR A 379 -1.60 -22.87 7.05
C THR A 379 -2.48 -24.09 7.25
N LEU A 380 -2.27 -25.12 6.42
CA LEU A 380 -3.06 -26.37 6.49
C LEU A 380 -2.31 -27.44 7.27
N ILE A 381 -2.97 -27.99 8.29
CA ILE A 381 -2.51 -29.14 9.07
C ILE A 381 -3.34 -30.35 8.69
N GLY A 382 -2.69 -31.38 8.14
CA GLY A 382 -3.35 -32.58 7.66
C GLY A 382 -2.38 -33.69 7.30
N CYS A 383 -2.88 -34.74 6.68
CA CYS A 383 -2.07 -35.84 6.19
C CYS A 383 -2.36 -36.16 4.74
N LEU A 384 -1.31 -36.48 3.98
CA LEU A 384 -1.34 -36.97 2.60
C LEU A 384 -0.62 -38.32 2.53
N GLY A 385 -0.98 -39.13 1.56
CA GLY A 385 -0.26 -40.38 1.26
C GLY A 385 1.11 -40.14 0.63
N SER A 386 1.71 -41.25 0.17
CA SER A 386 2.99 -41.21 -0.59
C SER A 386 2.80 -41.51 -2.08
N ASP A 387 1.62 -41.22 -2.60
CA ASP A 387 1.15 -41.51 -3.96
C ASP A 387 1.23 -40.29 -4.90
N THR A 388 0.79 -40.50 -6.15
CA THR A 388 0.73 -39.44 -7.17
C THR A 388 -0.31 -38.36 -6.83
N ASP A 389 -1.36 -38.73 -6.11
CA ASP A 389 -2.45 -37.86 -5.70
C ASP A 389 -2.00 -36.89 -4.63
N ALA A 390 -1.12 -37.29 -3.73
CA ALA A 390 -0.45 -36.38 -2.81
C ALA A 390 0.35 -35.29 -3.56
N ASN A 391 1.09 -35.67 -4.61
CA ASN A 391 1.85 -34.71 -5.40
C ASN A 391 0.94 -33.73 -6.18
N TYR A 392 -0.20 -34.24 -6.65
CA TYR A 392 -1.21 -33.39 -7.30
C TYR A 392 -1.75 -32.35 -6.33
N LEU A 393 -2.17 -32.76 -5.13
CA LEU A 393 -2.70 -31.84 -4.12
C LEU A 393 -1.65 -30.82 -3.62
N TYR A 394 -0.37 -31.23 -3.47
CA TYR A 394 0.70 -30.29 -3.13
C TYR A 394 0.86 -29.18 -4.16
N LYS A 395 0.83 -29.51 -5.47
CA LYS A 395 0.92 -28.53 -6.55
C LYS A 395 -0.25 -27.54 -6.52
N GLU A 396 -1.45 -28.03 -6.24
CA GLU A 396 -2.62 -27.14 -6.14
C GLU A 396 -2.53 -26.23 -4.90
N LEU A 397 -2.08 -26.74 -3.75
CA LEU A 397 -1.86 -25.93 -2.55
C LEU A 397 -0.79 -24.84 -2.78
N GLU A 398 0.29 -25.18 -3.47
CA GLU A 398 1.35 -24.22 -3.85
C GLU A 398 0.82 -23.14 -4.81
N LYS A 399 0.05 -23.54 -5.82
CA LYS A 399 -0.60 -22.64 -6.79
C LYS A 399 -1.47 -21.58 -6.09
N TYR A 400 -2.14 -21.96 -5.00
CA TYR A 400 -2.99 -21.06 -4.22
C TYR A 400 -2.29 -20.49 -2.97
N HIS A 401 -0.96 -20.62 -2.86
CA HIS A 401 -0.14 -20.07 -1.77
C HIS A 401 -0.56 -20.52 -0.36
N VAL A 402 -1.10 -21.72 -0.23
CA VAL A 402 -1.38 -22.33 1.08
C VAL A 402 -0.08 -22.82 1.71
N THR A 403 0.20 -22.42 2.96
CA THR A 403 1.36 -22.91 3.70
C THR A 403 1.17 -24.39 4.07
N THR A 404 2.10 -25.25 3.65
CA THR A 404 2.02 -26.70 3.76
C THR A 404 2.90 -27.31 4.86
N ASP A 405 3.55 -26.47 5.70
CA ASP A 405 4.44 -26.92 6.79
C ASP A 405 3.75 -27.83 7.81
N GLY A 406 2.43 -27.71 7.93
CA GLY A 406 1.60 -28.58 8.77
C GLY A 406 1.22 -29.92 8.16
N ILE A 407 1.56 -30.18 6.88
CA ILE A 407 1.15 -31.40 6.19
C ILE A 407 2.18 -32.51 6.42
N THR A 408 1.70 -33.69 6.88
CA THR A 408 2.53 -34.88 7.09
C THR A 408 2.28 -35.88 5.98
N ARG A 409 3.32 -36.34 5.29
CA ARG A 409 3.25 -37.49 4.38
C ARG A 409 3.30 -38.79 5.15
N ILE A 410 2.40 -39.71 4.83
CA ILE A 410 2.29 -41.03 5.44
C ILE A 410 2.74 -42.07 4.42
N GLN A 411 3.79 -42.82 4.77
CA GLN A 411 4.29 -43.91 3.92
C GLN A 411 3.26 -45.08 3.84
N ASP A 412 3.27 -45.79 2.74
CA ASP A 412 2.44 -46.96 2.47
C ASP A 412 0.93 -46.74 2.70
N THR A 413 0.49 -45.51 2.51
CA THR A 413 -0.92 -45.12 2.64
C THR A 413 -1.33 -44.27 1.45
N GLU A 414 -2.52 -44.48 0.94
CA GLU A 414 -3.11 -43.69 -0.13
C GLU A 414 -3.66 -42.35 0.40
N THR A 415 -3.61 -41.32 -0.43
CA THR A 415 -4.27 -40.04 -0.17
C THR A 415 -5.79 -40.22 -0.09
N GLY A 416 -6.47 -39.43 0.72
CA GLY A 416 -7.93 -39.46 0.82
C GLY A 416 -8.62 -39.27 -0.54
N GLN A 417 -9.71 -40.00 -0.76
CA GLN A 417 -10.48 -39.93 -2.01
C GLN A 417 -11.96 -39.70 -1.68
N ALA A 418 -12.61 -38.85 -2.46
CA ALA A 418 -14.05 -38.74 -2.52
C ALA A 418 -14.54 -39.18 -3.90
N TYR A 419 -15.55 -40.02 -3.93
CA TYR A 419 -16.22 -40.48 -5.15
C TYR A 419 -17.60 -39.84 -5.19
N ILE A 420 -17.79 -38.91 -6.11
CA ILE A 420 -18.98 -38.08 -6.24
C ILE A 420 -19.73 -38.53 -7.49
N TYR A 421 -20.78 -39.33 -7.31
CA TYR A 421 -21.67 -39.73 -8.39
C TYR A 421 -22.64 -38.60 -8.68
N VAL A 422 -22.66 -38.13 -9.93
CA VAL A 422 -23.54 -37.04 -10.38
C VAL A 422 -24.48 -37.56 -11.44
N GLU A 423 -25.78 -37.49 -11.18
CA GLU A 423 -26.83 -37.86 -12.11
C GLU A 423 -27.17 -36.69 -13.06
N THR A 424 -27.68 -37.00 -14.24
CA THR A 424 -28.09 -36.03 -15.25
C THR A 424 -29.15 -35.05 -14.73
N SER A 425 -29.95 -35.43 -13.73
CA SER A 425 -30.92 -34.59 -13.01
C SER A 425 -30.26 -33.51 -12.11
N GLY A 426 -28.96 -33.68 -11.80
CA GLY A 426 -28.22 -32.86 -10.82
C GLY A 426 -28.17 -33.47 -9.41
N ASP A 427 -28.83 -34.59 -9.16
CA ASP A 427 -28.72 -35.30 -7.88
C ASP A 427 -27.33 -35.93 -7.73
N SER A 428 -26.81 -35.99 -6.51
CA SER A 428 -25.48 -36.53 -6.25
C SER A 428 -25.44 -37.46 -5.02
N MET A 429 -24.49 -38.37 -5.05
CA MET A 429 -24.17 -39.26 -3.92
C MET A 429 -22.65 -39.26 -3.71
N ILE A 430 -22.20 -39.12 -2.47
CA ILE A 430 -20.78 -39.02 -2.12
C ILE A 430 -20.37 -40.21 -1.28
N SER A 431 -19.26 -40.86 -1.67
CA SER A 431 -18.59 -41.91 -0.89
C SER A 431 -17.15 -41.47 -0.60
N ILE A 432 -16.72 -41.51 0.65
CA ILE A 432 -15.38 -41.07 1.08
C ILE A 432 -14.54 -42.29 1.49
N LEU A 433 -13.35 -42.37 0.89
CA LEU A 433 -12.26 -43.23 1.37
C LEU A 433 -11.26 -42.32 2.11
N PRO A 434 -11.22 -42.37 3.47
CA PRO A 434 -10.46 -41.35 4.24
C PRO A 434 -8.94 -41.41 4.02
N GLY A 435 -8.37 -42.59 3.69
CA GLY A 435 -6.94 -42.75 3.41
C GLY A 435 -6.06 -42.17 4.52
N ALA A 436 -5.06 -41.40 4.12
CA ALA A 436 -4.09 -40.78 5.01
C ALA A 436 -4.69 -39.81 6.04
N ASN A 437 -5.91 -39.31 5.84
CA ASN A 437 -6.56 -38.43 6.82
C ASN A 437 -6.74 -39.12 8.19
N THR A 438 -6.92 -40.47 8.19
CA THR A 438 -7.04 -41.28 9.44
C THR A 438 -5.74 -41.34 10.25
N ALA A 439 -4.60 -41.04 9.63
CA ALA A 439 -3.30 -41.07 10.27
C ALA A 439 -2.94 -39.76 10.99
N LEU A 440 -3.81 -38.73 10.98
CA LEU A 440 -3.62 -37.52 11.74
C LEU A 440 -3.85 -37.77 13.22
N THR A 441 -2.77 -37.91 13.99
CA THR A 441 -2.81 -38.26 15.42
C THR A 441 -2.63 -37.02 16.31
N PRO A 442 -3.05 -37.09 17.60
CA PRO A 442 -2.78 -36.01 18.57
C PRO A 442 -1.30 -35.64 18.69
N LYS A 443 -0.39 -36.60 18.51
CA LYS A 443 1.05 -36.40 18.54
C LYS A 443 1.49 -35.52 17.36
N LYS A 444 0.98 -35.78 16.16
CA LYS A 444 1.28 -34.95 14.97
C LYS A 444 0.78 -33.52 15.13
N ILE A 445 -0.43 -33.32 15.63
CA ILE A 445 -0.97 -32.00 15.96
C ILE A 445 -0.08 -31.27 16.99
N ALA A 446 0.33 -31.98 18.06
CA ALA A 446 1.18 -31.38 19.11
C ALA A 446 2.57 -30.97 18.59
N GLN A 447 3.12 -31.68 17.61
CA GLN A 447 4.37 -31.29 16.95
C GLN A 447 4.25 -29.96 16.18
N GLN A 448 3.06 -29.60 15.73
CA GLN A 448 2.74 -28.39 14.97
C GLN A 448 2.22 -27.23 15.85
N LYS A 449 2.34 -27.34 17.20
CA LYS A 449 1.82 -26.31 18.12
C LYS A 449 2.30 -24.87 17.82
N HIS A 450 3.52 -24.73 17.29
CA HIS A 450 4.10 -23.44 16.93
C HIS A 450 3.35 -22.73 15.80
N LEU A 451 2.64 -23.49 14.95
CA LEU A 451 1.84 -22.93 13.87
C LEU A 451 0.59 -22.19 14.37
N PHE A 452 0.12 -22.48 15.60
CA PHE A 452 -1.06 -21.83 16.17
C PHE A 452 -0.75 -20.43 16.76
N MET A 453 0.52 -20.12 16.96
CA MET A 453 0.90 -18.81 17.50
C MET A 453 0.51 -17.70 16.52
N ASP A 454 -0.05 -16.62 17.07
CA ASP A 454 -0.48 -15.43 16.32
C ASP A 454 -1.55 -15.67 15.23
N ALA A 455 -2.24 -16.82 15.29
CA ALA A 455 -3.35 -17.07 14.39
C ALA A 455 -4.63 -16.33 14.84
N SER A 456 -5.38 -15.80 13.88
CA SER A 456 -6.64 -15.09 14.16
C SER A 456 -7.80 -16.06 14.36
N PHE A 457 -7.81 -17.19 13.65
CA PHE A 457 -8.79 -18.26 13.77
C PHE A 457 -8.17 -19.62 13.49
N CYS A 458 -8.76 -20.65 14.10
CA CYS A 458 -8.50 -22.07 13.81
C CYS A 458 -9.78 -22.71 13.27
N LEU A 459 -9.78 -23.10 12.00
CA LEU A 459 -10.87 -23.81 11.34
C LEU A 459 -10.61 -25.32 11.45
N ILE A 460 -11.56 -26.07 11.97
CA ILE A 460 -11.42 -27.51 12.21
C ILE A 460 -12.62 -28.25 11.60
N GLN A 461 -12.38 -29.38 10.92
CA GLN A 461 -13.44 -30.26 10.42
C GLN A 461 -13.29 -31.64 11.00
N THR A 462 -14.41 -32.42 11.08
CA THR A 462 -14.43 -33.71 11.71
C THR A 462 -14.22 -34.91 10.74
N GLU A 463 -13.79 -34.65 9.49
CA GLU A 463 -13.37 -35.75 8.56
C GLU A 463 -11.97 -36.32 8.88
N ILE A 464 -11.48 -36.06 10.08
CA ILE A 464 -10.24 -36.54 10.67
C ILE A 464 -10.54 -37.18 12.04
N PRO A 465 -9.63 -37.93 12.64
CA PRO A 465 -9.89 -38.56 13.94
C PRO A 465 -10.26 -37.55 15.02
N LEU A 466 -11.33 -37.81 15.78
CA LEU A 466 -11.78 -36.93 16.88
C LEU A 466 -10.71 -36.65 17.93
N SER A 467 -9.78 -37.59 18.14
CA SER A 467 -8.63 -37.37 19.02
C SER A 467 -7.69 -36.26 18.53
N ALA A 468 -7.55 -36.14 17.20
CA ALA A 468 -6.79 -35.03 16.58
C ALA A 468 -7.56 -33.70 16.67
N VAL A 469 -8.90 -33.74 16.41
CA VAL A 469 -9.79 -32.58 16.60
C VAL A 469 -9.69 -32.05 18.04
N LYS A 470 -9.83 -32.95 19.05
CA LYS A 470 -9.68 -32.59 20.46
C LYS A 470 -8.34 -31.89 20.73
N LYS A 471 -7.24 -32.48 20.21
CA LYS A 471 -5.90 -31.92 20.42
C LYS A 471 -5.71 -30.58 19.76
N ALA A 472 -6.26 -30.38 18.58
CA ALA A 472 -6.24 -29.09 17.88
C ALA A 472 -7.01 -28.01 18.68
N CYS A 473 -8.21 -28.35 19.18
CA CYS A 473 -8.99 -27.45 20.04
C CYS A 473 -8.25 -27.08 21.34
N GLU A 474 -7.57 -28.05 21.98
CA GLU A 474 -6.77 -27.77 23.18
C GLU A 474 -5.63 -26.79 22.90
N ILE A 475 -4.92 -26.96 21.79
CA ILE A 475 -3.79 -26.08 21.42
C ILE A 475 -4.31 -24.69 21.03
N ALA A 476 -5.34 -24.61 20.20
CA ALA A 476 -5.95 -23.34 19.81
C ALA A 476 -6.40 -22.53 21.03
N GLN A 477 -7.12 -23.17 21.96
CA GLN A 477 -7.56 -22.53 23.22
C GLN A 477 -6.37 -22.04 24.07
N HIS A 478 -5.31 -22.85 24.24
CA HIS A 478 -4.11 -22.43 24.97
C HIS A 478 -3.36 -21.27 24.31
N SER A 479 -3.47 -21.16 22.98
CA SER A 479 -2.87 -20.07 22.20
C SER A 479 -3.77 -18.84 22.11
N GLY A 480 -4.98 -18.86 22.71
CA GLY A 480 -5.95 -17.76 22.63
C GLY A 480 -6.59 -17.61 21.25
N VAL A 481 -6.55 -18.66 20.41
CA VAL A 481 -7.05 -18.65 19.03
C VAL A 481 -8.50 -19.13 19.00
N PRO A 482 -9.47 -18.33 18.55
CA PRO A 482 -10.87 -18.73 18.44
C PRO A 482 -11.06 -19.86 17.42
N ILE A 483 -12.03 -20.74 17.69
CA ILE A 483 -12.24 -21.99 16.98
C ILE A 483 -13.55 -21.97 16.21
N ILE A 484 -13.47 -22.26 14.92
CA ILE A 484 -14.62 -22.55 14.06
C ILE A 484 -14.64 -24.06 13.79
N LEU A 485 -15.67 -24.77 14.24
CA LEU A 485 -15.82 -26.20 14.04
C LEU A 485 -16.93 -26.50 13.04
N LYS A 486 -16.57 -27.22 11.96
CA LYS A 486 -17.49 -27.81 10.98
C LYS A 486 -17.66 -29.30 11.27
N PRO A 487 -18.80 -29.75 11.75
CA PRO A 487 -19.09 -31.21 11.79
C PRO A 487 -19.27 -31.73 10.37
N ALA A 488 -18.80 -32.95 10.13
CA ALA A 488 -18.99 -33.66 8.88
C ALA A 488 -18.84 -35.17 9.15
N ALA A 489 -19.75 -35.97 8.60
CA ALA A 489 -19.72 -37.43 8.68
C ALA A 489 -19.56 -37.98 10.13
N ILE A 490 -20.27 -37.36 11.09
CA ILE A 490 -20.17 -37.73 12.50
C ILE A 490 -21.52 -37.60 13.20
N HIS A 491 -21.83 -38.58 14.09
CA HIS A 491 -23.09 -38.65 14.83
C HIS A 491 -22.98 -38.18 16.30
N HIS A 492 -21.76 -37.96 16.81
CA HIS A 492 -21.56 -37.52 18.18
C HIS A 492 -20.25 -36.73 18.33
N ILE A 493 -20.29 -35.60 18.99
CA ILE A 493 -19.11 -34.80 19.36
C ILE A 493 -19.06 -34.69 20.89
N PRO A 494 -17.96 -35.12 21.53
CA PRO A 494 -17.80 -35.03 22.98
C PRO A 494 -17.87 -33.60 23.51
N VAL A 495 -18.51 -33.37 24.66
CA VAL A 495 -18.67 -32.07 25.32
C VAL A 495 -17.31 -31.38 25.53
N ASN A 496 -16.26 -32.13 25.87
CA ASN A 496 -14.91 -31.59 26.07
C ASN A 496 -14.23 -31.05 24.79
N ILE A 497 -14.86 -31.19 23.61
CA ILE A 497 -14.52 -30.50 22.38
C ILE A 497 -15.43 -29.29 22.25
N LEU A 498 -16.76 -29.46 22.38
CA LEU A 498 -17.77 -28.41 22.17
C LEU A 498 -17.57 -27.21 23.08
N GLU A 499 -17.22 -27.40 24.35
CA GLU A 499 -16.93 -26.29 25.33
C GLU A 499 -15.77 -25.35 24.92
N LYS A 500 -14.98 -25.74 23.91
CA LYS A 500 -13.86 -24.94 23.41
C LYS A 500 -14.17 -24.20 22.10
N VAL A 501 -15.35 -24.46 21.54
CA VAL A 501 -15.73 -23.98 20.21
C VAL A 501 -16.41 -22.61 20.30
N ASP A 502 -15.88 -21.66 19.55
CA ASP A 502 -16.47 -20.31 19.44
C ASP A 502 -17.61 -20.27 18.43
N PHE A 503 -17.45 -20.95 17.29
CA PHE A 503 -18.45 -21.04 16.24
C PHE A 503 -18.63 -22.50 15.79
N PHE A 504 -19.82 -23.04 15.97
CA PHE A 504 -20.21 -24.37 15.53
C PHE A 504 -21.10 -24.25 14.30
N ILE A 505 -20.68 -24.85 13.16
CA ILE A 505 -21.33 -24.61 11.86
C ILE A 505 -21.77 -25.92 11.20
N PRO A 506 -22.85 -26.55 11.66
CA PRO A 506 -23.50 -27.67 10.97
C PRO A 506 -24.35 -27.17 9.77
N ASN A 507 -24.62 -28.06 8.81
CA ASN A 507 -25.78 -27.92 7.96
C ASN A 507 -27.03 -28.48 8.64
N GLU A 508 -28.21 -28.35 7.98
CA GLU A 508 -29.49 -28.83 8.53
C GLU A 508 -29.43 -30.35 8.83
N ASP A 509 -28.92 -31.17 7.89
CA ASP A 509 -28.84 -32.62 8.05
C ASP A 509 -27.86 -33.02 9.15
N GLU A 510 -26.67 -32.42 9.21
CA GLU A 510 -25.67 -32.67 10.25
C GLU A 510 -26.21 -32.29 11.65
N LEU A 511 -26.98 -31.22 11.76
CA LEU A 511 -27.62 -30.81 13.01
C LEU A 511 -28.64 -31.86 13.46
N LEU A 512 -29.45 -32.35 12.51
CA LEU A 512 -30.47 -33.40 12.78
C LEU A 512 -29.83 -34.75 13.17
N GLU A 513 -28.72 -35.12 12.54
CA GLU A 513 -27.96 -36.34 12.88
C GLU A 513 -27.31 -36.26 14.26
N LEU A 514 -26.75 -35.11 14.61
CA LEU A 514 -26.08 -34.86 15.89
C LEU A 514 -27.08 -34.74 17.06
N GLN A 515 -28.30 -34.25 16.77
CA GLN A 515 -29.38 -34.09 17.74
C GLN A 515 -30.69 -34.66 17.16
N PRO A 516 -30.87 -36.00 17.18
CA PRO A 516 -32.03 -36.66 16.56
C PRO A 516 -33.35 -36.49 17.33
N ASP A 517 -33.30 -35.99 18.57
CA ASP A 517 -34.48 -35.80 19.41
C ASP A 517 -35.54 -34.92 18.75
N THR A 518 -36.80 -35.01 19.20
CA THR A 518 -37.88 -34.15 18.74
C THR A 518 -37.63 -32.67 19.15
N GLY A 519 -37.89 -31.73 18.26
CA GLY A 519 -37.70 -30.32 18.53
C GLY A 519 -37.53 -29.48 17.27
N THR A 520 -37.61 -28.18 17.41
CA THR A 520 -37.35 -27.23 16.33
C THR A 520 -35.84 -27.08 16.05
N LEU A 521 -35.47 -26.47 14.91
CA LEU A 521 -34.07 -26.22 14.60
C LEU A 521 -33.40 -25.31 15.65
N GLU A 522 -34.14 -24.34 16.18
CA GLU A 522 -33.69 -23.43 17.23
C GLU A 522 -33.41 -24.15 18.55
N GLU A 523 -34.27 -25.13 18.93
CA GLU A 523 -34.10 -25.95 20.14
C GLU A 523 -32.89 -26.86 19.99
N LYS A 524 -32.72 -27.52 18.81
CA LYS A 524 -31.55 -28.32 18.50
C LYS A 524 -30.25 -27.52 18.51
N ALA A 525 -30.27 -26.29 17.97
CA ALA A 525 -29.13 -25.41 18.02
C ALA A 525 -28.84 -24.93 19.45
N ALA A 526 -29.86 -24.68 20.27
CA ALA A 526 -29.72 -24.28 21.67
C ALA A 526 -29.05 -25.38 22.53
N TYR A 527 -29.28 -26.64 22.22
CA TYR A 527 -28.60 -27.77 22.89
C TYR A 527 -27.07 -27.62 22.85
N PHE A 528 -26.49 -27.20 21.72
CA PHE A 528 -25.04 -27.02 21.62
C PHE A 528 -24.53 -25.78 22.39
N LEU A 529 -25.36 -24.76 22.59
CA LEU A 529 -25.04 -23.64 23.49
C LEU A 529 -24.93 -24.11 24.93
N GLU A 530 -25.82 -25.01 25.36
CA GLU A 530 -25.78 -25.62 26.70
C GLU A 530 -24.55 -26.49 26.89
N MET A 531 -23.98 -27.06 25.81
CA MET A 531 -22.73 -27.82 25.81
C MET A 531 -21.48 -26.93 25.78
N GLY A 532 -21.62 -25.60 25.83
CA GLY A 532 -20.54 -24.64 25.94
C GLY A 532 -20.11 -23.94 24.65
N VAL A 533 -20.73 -24.24 23.51
CA VAL A 533 -20.50 -23.51 22.26
C VAL A 533 -20.99 -22.08 22.40
N LYS A 534 -20.22 -21.09 21.90
CA LYS A 534 -20.62 -19.66 22.02
C LYS A 534 -21.63 -19.22 20.95
N ASN A 535 -21.43 -19.68 19.70
CA ASN A 535 -22.28 -19.33 18.56
C ASN A 535 -22.57 -20.58 17.74
N VAL A 536 -23.85 -20.85 17.44
CA VAL A 536 -24.27 -21.93 16.54
C VAL A 536 -24.82 -21.30 15.26
N ILE A 537 -24.26 -21.66 14.12
CA ILE A 537 -24.65 -21.16 12.81
C ILE A 537 -25.05 -22.34 11.95
N VAL A 538 -26.33 -22.48 11.63
CA VAL A 538 -26.85 -23.60 10.84
C VAL A 538 -27.06 -23.17 9.40
N THR A 539 -26.36 -23.80 8.46
CA THR A 539 -26.58 -23.55 7.03
C THR A 539 -27.75 -24.38 6.51
N LEU A 540 -28.74 -23.73 5.90
CA LEU A 540 -30.04 -24.29 5.51
C LEU A 540 -30.23 -24.36 3.98
N GLY A 541 -29.12 -24.34 3.23
CA GLY A 541 -29.14 -24.33 1.77
C GLY A 541 -29.96 -23.15 1.23
N LYS A 542 -30.95 -23.41 0.39
CA LYS A 542 -31.83 -22.39 -0.22
C LYS A 542 -32.69 -21.61 0.79
N LYS A 543 -32.81 -22.08 2.04
CA LYS A 543 -33.55 -21.40 3.09
C LYS A 543 -32.68 -20.35 3.80
N GLY A 544 -31.37 -20.31 3.57
CA GLY A 544 -30.44 -19.34 4.16
C GLY A 544 -29.64 -19.89 5.34
N VAL A 545 -29.51 -19.12 6.41
CA VAL A 545 -28.68 -19.42 7.58
C VAL A 545 -29.41 -19.03 8.87
N LEU A 546 -29.36 -19.89 9.89
CA LEU A 546 -29.81 -19.59 11.25
C LEU A 546 -28.60 -19.29 12.13
N LEU A 547 -28.57 -18.12 12.75
CA LEU A 547 -27.68 -17.79 13.88
C LEU A 547 -28.43 -17.98 15.20
N LYS A 548 -27.86 -18.81 16.10
CA LYS A 548 -28.35 -19.00 17.45
C LYS A 548 -27.22 -18.76 18.45
N THR A 549 -27.45 -17.79 19.35
CA THR A 549 -26.62 -17.53 20.54
C THR A 549 -27.52 -17.54 21.77
N HIS A 550 -26.97 -17.34 22.97
CA HIS A 550 -27.78 -17.16 24.18
C HIS A 550 -28.68 -15.93 24.12
N GLN A 551 -28.33 -14.93 23.31
CA GLN A 551 -29.04 -13.64 23.24
C GLN A 551 -29.84 -13.46 21.94
N VAL A 552 -29.38 -14.09 20.85
CA VAL A 552 -29.90 -13.88 19.50
C VAL A 552 -30.37 -15.19 18.88
N CYS A 553 -31.51 -15.11 18.18
CA CYS A 553 -31.98 -16.15 17.26
C CYS A 553 -32.46 -15.45 16.00
N HIS A 554 -31.69 -15.55 14.92
CA HIS A 554 -31.94 -14.79 13.71
C HIS A 554 -31.74 -15.63 12.44
N TYR A 555 -32.68 -15.51 11.50
CA TYR A 555 -32.61 -16.15 10.18
C TYR A 555 -32.16 -15.13 9.13
N PHE A 556 -31.14 -15.49 8.36
CA PHE A 556 -30.65 -14.73 7.22
C PHE A 556 -31.09 -15.43 5.93
N PRO A 557 -31.71 -14.72 4.97
CA PRO A 557 -32.14 -15.33 3.71
C PRO A 557 -30.94 -15.74 2.85
N ALA A 558 -31.12 -16.77 2.00
CA ALA A 558 -30.15 -17.15 0.99
C ALA A 558 -30.08 -16.11 -0.15
N THR A 559 -29.05 -16.22 -0.99
CA THR A 559 -28.97 -15.44 -2.23
C THR A 559 -29.95 -16.00 -3.29
N GLU A 560 -30.34 -15.15 -4.25
CA GLU A 560 -31.19 -15.54 -5.40
C GLU A 560 -30.42 -16.27 -6.51
N ASN A 561 -29.18 -16.67 -6.28
CA ASN A 561 -28.36 -17.32 -7.29
C ASN A 561 -28.89 -18.71 -7.68
N ILE A 562 -28.81 -19.03 -8.98
CA ILE A 562 -29.16 -20.35 -9.49
C ILE A 562 -28.01 -21.30 -9.11
N ALA A 563 -28.32 -22.34 -8.35
CA ALA A 563 -27.34 -23.34 -7.98
C ALA A 563 -27.06 -24.30 -9.15
N VAL A 564 -25.79 -24.38 -9.57
CA VAL A 564 -25.26 -25.33 -10.55
C VAL A 564 -24.66 -26.54 -9.81
N ASP A 565 -23.82 -26.27 -8.82
CA ASP A 565 -23.18 -27.29 -7.96
C ASP A 565 -23.16 -26.78 -6.51
N SER A 566 -23.73 -27.52 -5.58
CA SER A 566 -23.77 -27.15 -4.17
C SER A 566 -22.54 -27.64 -3.36
N THR A 567 -21.66 -28.42 -4.02
CA THR A 567 -20.44 -28.93 -3.39
C THR A 567 -19.51 -27.79 -2.98
N GLY A 568 -19.02 -27.80 -1.75
CA GLY A 568 -18.10 -26.75 -1.25
C GLY A 568 -18.76 -25.44 -0.82
N ALA A 569 -20.09 -25.27 -0.94
CA ALA A 569 -20.80 -24.08 -0.49
C ALA A 569 -20.54 -23.75 0.98
N SER A 570 -20.56 -24.78 1.86
CA SER A 570 -20.25 -24.62 3.27
C SER A 570 -18.78 -24.23 3.52
N ASP A 571 -17.84 -24.73 2.71
CA ASP A 571 -16.41 -24.38 2.84
C ASP A 571 -16.18 -22.91 2.41
N SER A 572 -16.84 -22.48 1.34
CA SER A 572 -16.88 -21.07 0.92
C SER A 572 -17.46 -20.15 2.01
N PHE A 573 -18.60 -20.54 2.58
CA PHE A 573 -19.25 -19.83 3.69
C PHE A 573 -18.31 -19.70 4.88
N ILE A 574 -17.71 -20.80 5.35
CA ILE A 574 -16.84 -20.81 6.53
C ILE A 574 -15.59 -19.98 6.32
N SER A 575 -14.97 -20.08 5.14
CA SER A 575 -13.79 -19.29 4.78
C SER A 575 -14.10 -17.80 4.79
N ALA A 576 -15.24 -17.39 4.20
CA ALA A 576 -15.67 -16.00 4.19
C ALA A 576 -16.05 -15.50 5.58
N LEU A 577 -16.77 -16.31 6.37
CA LEU A 577 -17.12 -15.97 7.75
C LEU A 577 -15.85 -15.71 8.59
N ALA A 578 -14.90 -16.63 8.57
CA ALA A 578 -13.62 -16.48 9.28
C ALA A 578 -12.86 -15.23 8.82
N SER A 579 -12.83 -14.99 7.50
CA SER A 579 -12.19 -13.83 6.89
C SER A 579 -12.76 -12.52 7.44
N TYR A 580 -14.07 -12.36 7.42
CA TYR A 580 -14.68 -11.08 7.81
C TYR A 580 -14.78 -10.90 9.33
N LEU A 581 -14.91 -11.98 10.11
CA LEU A 581 -14.74 -11.92 11.57
C LEU A 581 -13.31 -11.46 11.95
N SER A 582 -12.28 -11.96 11.27
CA SER A 582 -10.89 -11.54 11.54
C SER A 582 -10.61 -10.10 11.14
N LYS A 583 -11.38 -9.56 10.19
CA LYS A 583 -11.36 -8.14 9.80
C LYS A 583 -12.16 -7.25 10.78
N GLY A 584 -12.73 -7.81 11.87
CA GLY A 584 -13.46 -7.07 12.89
C GLY A 584 -14.93 -6.76 12.56
N TYR A 585 -15.50 -7.44 11.56
CA TYR A 585 -16.94 -7.29 11.27
C TYR A 585 -17.80 -7.94 12.36
N PRO A 586 -18.96 -7.35 12.72
CA PRO A 586 -19.95 -8.01 13.57
C PRO A 586 -20.38 -9.35 12.98
N THR A 587 -20.73 -10.30 13.85
CA THR A 587 -21.09 -11.67 13.44
C THR A 587 -22.20 -11.70 12.39
N GLU A 588 -23.23 -10.88 12.55
CA GLU A 588 -24.36 -10.78 11.62
C GLU A 588 -23.94 -10.29 10.23
N ALA A 589 -23.08 -9.26 10.17
CA ALA A 589 -22.54 -8.75 8.91
C ALA A 589 -21.62 -9.79 8.24
N ALA A 590 -20.75 -10.45 9.01
CA ALA A 590 -19.89 -11.51 8.51
C ALA A 590 -20.70 -12.69 7.94
N ILE A 591 -21.83 -13.08 8.56
CA ILE A 591 -22.76 -14.09 8.05
C ILE A 591 -23.38 -13.66 6.71
N GLN A 592 -23.85 -12.42 6.60
CA GLN A 592 -24.43 -11.90 5.35
C GLN A 592 -23.42 -11.94 4.21
N ILE A 593 -22.19 -11.52 4.47
CA ILE A 593 -21.10 -11.60 3.50
C ILE A 593 -20.77 -13.06 3.13
N ALA A 594 -20.72 -13.95 4.11
CA ALA A 594 -20.46 -15.37 3.92
C ALA A 594 -21.55 -16.05 3.06
N ILE A 595 -22.82 -15.64 3.21
CA ILE A 595 -23.93 -16.09 2.36
C ILE A 595 -23.69 -15.68 0.90
N GLN A 596 -23.23 -14.45 0.64
CA GLN A 596 -22.90 -14.02 -0.70
C GLN A 596 -21.73 -14.83 -1.30
N ALA A 597 -20.66 -15.08 -0.52
CA ALA A 597 -19.55 -15.93 -0.96
C ALA A 597 -19.99 -17.35 -1.31
N ALA A 598 -20.84 -17.97 -0.49
CA ALA A 598 -21.44 -19.27 -0.79
C ALA A 598 -22.33 -19.21 -2.07
N GLY A 599 -23.07 -18.11 -2.27
CA GLY A 599 -23.85 -17.88 -3.47
C GLY A 599 -23.00 -17.85 -4.75
N PHE A 600 -21.80 -17.31 -4.72
CA PHE A 600 -20.83 -17.38 -5.82
C PHE A 600 -20.37 -18.81 -6.06
N SER A 601 -20.06 -19.54 -5.01
CA SER A 601 -19.54 -20.90 -5.10
C SER A 601 -20.55 -21.86 -5.74
N VAL A 602 -21.84 -21.78 -5.41
CA VAL A 602 -22.85 -22.66 -6.00
C VAL A 602 -23.18 -22.37 -7.48
N SER A 603 -22.74 -21.25 -8.02
CA SER A 603 -23.02 -20.82 -9.40
C SER A 603 -22.09 -21.44 -10.46
N LYS A 604 -21.08 -22.21 -10.04
CA LYS A 604 -20.06 -22.83 -10.90
C LYS A 604 -19.84 -24.28 -10.51
N GLU A 605 -19.37 -25.08 -11.47
CA GLU A 605 -18.95 -26.46 -11.22
C GLU A 605 -17.55 -26.53 -10.61
N GLY A 606 -17.32 -27.47 -9.69
CA GLY A 606 -16.07 -27.72 -9.00
C GLY A 606 -15.82 -26.75 -7.82
N VAL A 607 -15.20 -27.24 -6.75
CA VAL A 607 -15.11 -26.47 -5.49
C VAL A 607 -14.09 -25.33 -5.57
N ILE A 608 -12.83 -25.65 -5.89
CA ILE A 608 -11.72 -24.68 -5.81
C ILE A 608 -11.88 -23.50 -6.77
N ASP A 609 -12.30 -23.79 -8.03
CA ASP A 609 -12.46 -22.77 -9.05
C ASP A 609 -13.70 -21.90 -8.83
N SER A 610 -14.69 -22.41 -8.07
CA SER A 610 -15.90 -21.67 -7.70
C SER A 610 -15.72 -20.74 -6.51
N LEU A 611 -14.69 -20.97 -5.65
CA LEU A 611 -14.39 -20.10 -4.51
C LEU A 611 -14.08 -18.69 -4.99
N VAL A 612 -14.84 -17.71 -4.48
CA VAL A 612 -14.71 -16.30 -4.85
C VAL A 612 -13.44 -15.70 -4.23
N ASP A 613 -12.75 -14.84 -4.98
CA ASP A 613 -11.68 -14.00 -4.44
C ASP A 613 -12.25 -12.74 -3.77
N HIS A 614 -11.45 -12.12 -2.88
CA HIS A 614 -11.92 -10.99 -2.10
C HIS A 614 -12.27 -9.77 -2.96
N VAL A 615 -11.54 -9.52 -4.07
CA VAL A 615 -11.81 -8.37 -4.95
C VAL A 615 -13.17 -8.53 -5.62
N THR A 616 -13.45 -9.72 -6.15
CA THR A 616 -14.74 -10.03 -6.78
C THR A 616 -15.87 -9.91 -5.77
N LEU A 617 -15.70 -10.48 -4.57
CA LEU A 617 -16.70 -10.45 -3.52
C LEU A 617 -16.96 -9.01 -3.04
N GLU A 618 -15.94 -8.25 -2.70
CA GLU A 618 -16.08 -6.89 -2.20
C GLU A 618 -16.67 -5.94 -3.27
N ASN A 619 -16.21 -6.03 -4.51
CA ASN A 619 -16.79 -5.25 -5.61
C ASN A 619 -18.29 -5.53 -5.84
N TYR A 620 -18.68 -6.77 -5.67
CA TYR A 620 -20.10 -7.15 -5.74
C TYR A 620 -20.89 -6.53 -4.58
N LEU A 621 -20.39 -6.67 -3.35
CA LEU A 621 -21.05 -6.20 -2.14
C LEU A 621 -21.15 -4.66 -2.11
N ILE A 622 -20.12 -3.94 -2.54
CA ILE A 622 -20.16 -2.46 -2.64
C ILE A 622 -21.31 -2.01 -3.54
N LYS A 623 -21.60 -2.76 -4.61
CA LYS A 623 -22.68 -2.43 -5.56
C LYS A 623 -24.06 -2.85 -5.08
N LYS A 624 -24.17 -3.97 -4.38
CA LYS A 624 -25.44 -4.59 -4.01
C LYS A 624 -25.86 -4.30 -2.57
N GLU A 625 -24.89 -4.24 -1.65
CA GLU A 625 -25.14 -4.11 -0.21
C GLU A 625 -24.13 -3.15 0.45
N PRO A 626 -24.07 -1.88 0.02
CA PRO A 626 -23.09 -0.92 0.53
C PRO A 626 -23.18 -0.70 2.05
N ALA A 627 -24.35 -0.94 2.65
CA ALA A 627 -24.57 -0.83 4.08
C ALA A 627 -23.70 -1.81 4.91
N LEU A 628 -23.33 -2.98 4.35
CA LEU A 628 -22.44 -3.93 5.03
C LEU A 628 -21.05 -3.36 5.28
N PHE A 629 -20.61 -2.39 4.48
CA PHE A 629 -19.33 -1.69 4.66
C PHE A 629 -19.41 -0.44 5.54
N ALA A 630 -20.60 0.13 5.76
CA ALA A 630 -20.80 1.30 6.61
C ALA A 630 -20.47 0.99 8.09
N HIS A 631 -20.57 -0.26 8.51
CA HIS A 631 -20.22 -0.72 9.86
C HIS A 631 -18.71 -0.79 10.15
N ARG A 632 -17.85 -0.56 9.15
CA ARG A 632 -16.40 -0.44 9.34
C ARG A 632 -16.00 0.75 10.23
N ASN A 633 -16.85 1.78 10.36
CA ASN A 633 -16.54 3.05 11.00
C ASN A 633 -17.14 3.25 12.39
N THR A 634 -17.85 2.26 12.97
CA THR A 634 -18.60 2.45 14.23
C THR A 634 -18.06 1.69 15.44
N CYS A 635 -16.92 1.02 15.35
CA CYS A 635 -16.28 0.33 16.48
C CYS A 635 -14.98 1.05 16.91
N VAL A 636 -15.07 2.38 17.15
CA VAL A 636 -14.08 3.14 17.93
C VAL A 636 -14.88 4.04 18.88
N ASP A 637 -15.28 3.46 20.00
CA ASP A 637 -15.59 4.14 21.25
C ASP A 637 -14.99 3.31 22.40
#